data_9762856abcb1c0b47c4f574e0ade1047
#
_entry.id   9762856abcb1c0b47c4f574e0ade1047
#
_cell.length_a   1.000
_cell.length_b   1.000
_cell.length_c   1.000
_cell.angle_alpha   90.00
_cell.angle_beta   90.00
_cell.angle_gamma   90.00
#
_symmetry.space_group_name_H-M   'P 1'
#
loop_
_entity.id
_entity.type
_entity.pdbx_description
1 polymer ?
#
loop_
_entity_poly.entity_id
_entity_poly.type
_entity_poly.pdbx_seq_one_letter_code
_entity_poly.pdbx_strand_id
1 'polypeptide(L)'
;MAALAGMAQPAFATADRDSAEVRIAYGSQPGRIVTSAVSTVSGDELINVNSASVGNALTGKLAGLTLLQQSGQPGYDFSISNLYMRGRTTYASGQNMLVFVDGFESTMDNLTAAEIESVSLLKDASALAIYGARGANGVLLVTTKRGMDSKPDIKVRLQTGLQTMLKTANPVDSYTYASLYNQACKNDGVTEVYGEKALTAYKKGTDGYLYPNVNWKKEMLRKVAPISVADLSFRGGNKIVKYYVLLSAANNSGFFKGTDFKKDESANASYTTVNVRSNIDINIGRRFSTAFSFGGQIGSRAFPGGGTSAYKLFNSMYATAPNAFPVYNPDGSFGGNASQTNPVGELLYRGVYKENNRTFQLVFTPKLDLGFITEGLSVSASVAYSNNMCESSTKSRNYTRYSLTKTADGYEYTPYGTDEPLEAGEGFKDDWSRVNAKGSLDYSRRFGRHSVDATAFALVDNYRQYSVRANTRYVNFAGRVTYSYAGKYIAEFSASDTGCDDYAKGHRFGFFPAGSAGWVISEEPWLKNSRNVNYLKLRASAGLVGNNQNSAGRYLFDESYAWTGSYLLGTGGSASSSFGVTTIPNIDLSWEKETIYNVGIDAELFGALTVNADVFTQTRTGIVDQATGTIPGFVGASFGGMLPYMNVGKVRNSGFELTADWHQKKSDDMQWHIGAGVWFARNEIKEMGEPTRVYEYQYRRGHAVGTPFVLVADGYWKQEDFNADGTIVDGLPVPQYGTVRPGDFKYIDQNNDGIIDSNDGVPVGYSYIPEWNFTLNGGLKWKRFELEVMFQGVAGRDIYLSGNTAYSFQDNASASQLAKDSWTPENTDASYPRLSLSNFSNNYRTSTFWKRNGSYLRLKNLYLAYNLPTRAAGHAMCLYVNGTNLFTINASGVISDPESSSLITYPLTRTVSVGMKFTF
;
A
#
# COMPACT_ATOMS: atom_id res chain seq x y z
N MET A 1 -34.94 11.48 -25.90
CA MET A 1 -34.27 12.53 -25.11
C MET A 1 -34.13 12.11 -23.65
N ALA A 2 -33.54 10.98 -23.37
CA ALA A 2 -33.30 10.49 -21.99
C ALA A 2 -32.03 9.61 -21.88
N ALA A 3 -30.98 9.96 -22.61
CA ALA A 3 -29.77 9.13 -22.70
C ALA A 3 -28.49 9.94 -22.44
N LEU A 4 -28.53 10.98 -21.60
CA LEU A 4 -27.36 11.80 -21.23
C LEU A 4 -27.23 12.00 -19.72
N ALA A 5 -27.77 11.08 -18.91
CA ALA A 5 -27.66 11.12 -17.45
C ALA A 5 -26.59 10.14 -16.92
N GLY A 6 -25.45 10.08 -17.57
CA GLY A 6 -24.28 9.32 -17.12
C GLY A 6 -23.13 10.25 -16.78
N MET A 7 -23.36 11.25 -15.94
CA MET A 7 -22.25 11.95 -15.30
C MET A 7 -21.77 11.14 -14.13
N ALA A 8 -20.49 10.86 -14.09
CA ALA A 8 -19.84 10.54 -12.84
C ALA A 8 -20.10 11.71 -11.88
N GLN A 9 -20.95 11.47 -10.89
CA GLN A 9 -21.08 12.42 -9.78
C GLN A 9 -19.79 12.32 -8.97
N PRO A 10 -19.17 13.44 -8.57
CA PRO A 10 -18.00 13.39 -7.71
C PRO A 10 -18.34 12.61 -6.43
N ALA A 11 -17.36 11.96 -5.85
CA ALA A 11 -17.47 11.11 -4.66
C ALA A 11 -18.22 11.78 -3.47
N PHE A 12 -18.40 13.08 -3.54
CA PHE A 12 -19.06 13.92 -2.57
C PHE A 12 -20.36 14.57 -3.07
N ALA A 13 -20.71 14.40 -4.36
CA ALA A 13 -21.91 14.98 -4.93
C ALA A 13 -23.17 14.24 -4.49
N THR A 14 -24.17 15.00 -4.12
CA THR A 14 -25.50 14.50 -3.78
C THR A 14 -26.24 14.05 -5.03
N ALA A 15 -26.35 12.74 -5.26
CA ALA A 15 -27.60 12.20 -5.76
C ALA A 15 -28.68 12.58 -4.72
N ASP A 16 -29.90 12.79 -5.17
CA ASP A 16 -31.06 12.95 -4.25
C ASP A 16 -30.91 11.93 -3.10
N ARG A 17 -30.50 12.39 -1.92
CA ARG A 17 -30.18 11.53 -0.76
C ARG A 17 -31.34 10.67 -0.32
N ASP A 18 -32.54 11.06 -0.69
CA ASP A 18 -33.75 10.29 -0.39
C ASP A 18 -33.87 9.06 -1.30
N SER A 19 -33.29 9.09 -2.49
CA SER A 19 -33.31 8.00 -3.47
C SER A 19 -31.96 7.30 -3.66
N ALA A 20 -30.83 7.93 -3.25
CA ALA A 20 -29.51 7.36 -3.38
C ALA A 20 -29.26 6.26 -2.34
N GLU A 21 -29.07 5.04 -2.82
CA GLU A 21 -28.71 3.90 -1.97
C GLU A 21 -27.21 3.94 -1.61
N VAL A 22 -26.91 3.92 -0.33
CA VAL A 22 -25.56 3.72 0.20
C VAL A 22 -25.35 2.24 0.47
N ARG A 23 -24.27 1.69 -0.04
CA ARG A 23 -23.89 0.31 0.27
C ARG A 23 -23.34 0.24 1.68
N ILE A 24 -23.95 -0.64 2.46
CA ILE A 24 -23.61 -0.93 3.84
C ILE A 24 -23.35 -2.44 3.97
N ALA A 25 -22.91 -2.87 5.15
CA ALA A 25 -22.66 -4.27 5.41
C ALA A 25 -23.84 -5.17 5.02
N TYR A 26 -23.60 -6.05 4.08
CA TYR A 26 -24.57 -7.06 3.56
C TYR A 26 -25.90 -6.50 3.06
N GLY A 27 -25.90 -5.25 2.58
CA GLY A 27 -27.12 -4.64 2.04
C GLY A 27 -26.91 -3.23 1.48
N SER A 28 -27.98 -2.52 1.31
CA SER A 28 -28.00 -1.09 1.01
C SER A 28 -29.10 -0.41 1.80
N GLN A 29 -28.95 0.89 2.06
CA GLN A 29 -29.93 1.72 2.72
C GLN A 29 -30.02 3.07 1.99
N PRO A 30 -31.20 3.74 1.97
CA PRO A 30 -31.27 5.12 1.54
C PRO A 30 -30.32 5.99 2.36
N GLY A 31 -29.56 6.88 1.71
CA GLY A 31 -28.52 7.70 2.38
C GLY A 31 -29.05 8.53 3.55
N ARG A 32 -30.34 8.87 3.51
CA ARG A 32 -31.03 9.57 4.59
C ARG A 32 -31.02 8.83 5.92
N ILE A 33 -31.23 7.50 5.90
CA ILE A 33 -31.34 6.68 7.14
C ILE A 33 -30.03 6.04 7.58
N VAL A 34 -28.96 6.16 6.82
CA VAL A 34 -27.63 5.66 7.20
C VAL A 34 -27.11 6.44 8.39
N THR A 35 -26.85 5.77 9.50
CA THR A 35 -26.29 6.37 10.73
C THR A 35 -24.80 6.14 10.88
N SER A 36 -24.22 5.27 10.07
CA SER A 36 -22.80 4.94 10.08
C SER A 36 -21.96 5.90 9.23
N ALA A 37 -20.67 6.01 9.58
CA ALA A 37 -19.67 6.75 8.79
C ALA A 37 -19.23 5.91 7.58
N VAL A 38 -19.67 6.29 6.39
CA VAL A 38 -19.33 5.61 5.13
C VAL A 38 -18.83 6.65 4.12
N SER A 39 -17.71 6.33 3.43
CA SER A 39 -17.25 7.09 2.27
C SER A 39 -17.36 6.23 1.02
N THR A 40 -17.89 6.78 -0.07
CA THR A 40 -18.13 6.03 -1.30
C THR A 40 -17.56 6.76 -2.51
N VAL A 41 -16.99 6.02 -3.45
CA VAL A 41 -16.55 6.48 -4.77
C VAL A 41 -17.21 5.64 -5.86
N SER A 42 -17.60 6.26 -6.95
CA SER A 42 -18.20 5.56 -8.10
C SER A 42 -17.14 4.89 -8.98
N GLY A 43 -17.50 3.78 -9.63
CA GLY A 43 -16.63 3.12 -10.61
C GLY A 43 -16.30 4.01 -11.81
N ASP A 44 -17.21 4.90 -12.20
CA ASP A 44 -17.00 5.81 -13.31
C ASP A 44 -15.94 6.89 -13.01
N GLU A 45 -15.80 7.29 -11.74
CA GLU A 45 -14.69 8.13 -11.31
C GLU A 45 -13.34 7.38 -11.30
N LEU A 46 -13.37 6.08 -10.96
CA LEU A 46 -12.17 5.25 -10.96
C LEU A 46 -11.66 4.96 -12.37
N ILE A 47 -12.58 4.79 -13.34
CA ILE A 47 -12.21 4.49 -14.73
C ILE A 47 -11.52 5.67 -15.43
N ASN A 48 -11.72 6.91 -14.94
CA ASN A 48 -11.05 8.12 -15.45
C ASN A 48 -9.63 8.28 -14.90
N VAL A 49 -9.26 7.53 -13.85
CA VAL A 49 -7.91 7.50 -13.30
C VAL A 49 -7.02 6.58 -14.13
N ASN A 50 -5.89 7.08 -14.57
CA ASN A 50 -4.93 6.28 -15.34
C ASN A 50 -4.03 5.46 -14.41
N SER A 51 -4.56 4.39 -13.85
CA SER A 51 -3.85 3.48 -12.95
C SER A 51 -3.95 2.04 -13.43
N ALA A 52 -2.86 1.30 -13.34
CA ALA A 52 -2.84 -0.14 -13.62
C ALA A 52 -3.57 -0.96 -12.52
N SER A 53 -3.64 -0.42 -11.30
CA SER A 53 -4.30 -1.04 -10.16
C SER A 53 -5.50 -0.21 -9.70
N VAL A 54 -6.63 -0.88 -9.42
CA VAL A 54 -7.82 -0.26 -8.82
C VAL A 54 -7.51 0.30 -7.44
N GLY A 55 -6.69 -0.40 -6.65
CA GLY A 55 -6.28 0.08 -5.32
C GLY A 55 -5.61 1.45 -5.39
N ASN A 56 -4.67 1.64 -6.31
CA ASN A 56 -4.00 2.93 -6.48
C ASN A 56 -4.94 4.03 -7.00
N ALA A 57 -6.00 3.67 -7.74
CA ALA A 57 -7.01 4.62 -8.20
C ALA A 57 -7.86 5.20 -7.05
N LEU A 58 -7.90 4.55 -5.87
CA LEU A 58 -8.61 5.05 -4.68
C LEU A 58 -7.88 6.17 -3.95
N THR A 59 -6.60 6.43 -4.25
CA THR A 59 -5.80 7.44 -3.54
C THR A 59 -6.50 8.79 -3.53
N GLY A 60 -6.77 9.31 -2.31
CA GLY A 60 -7.40 10.62 -2.09
C GLY A 60 -8.90 10.69 -2.42
N LYS A 61 -9.56 9.59 -2.79
CA LYS A 61 -10.98 9.58 -3.17
C LYS A 61 -11.94 9.19 -2.04
N LEU A 62 -11.44 8.54 -1.00
CA LEU A 62 -12.22 8.10 0.15
C LEU A 62 -11.71 8.79 1.42
N ALA A 63 -12.52 9.65 2.03
CA ALA A 63 -12.17 10.29 3.29
C ALA A 63 -11.95 9.24 4.38
N GLY A 64 -10.84 9.38 5.15
CA GLY A 64 -10.42 8.41 6.15
C GLY A 64 -9.54 7.28 5.62
N LEU A 65 -9.35 7.17 4.29
CA LEU A 65 -8.43 6.20 3.69
C LEU A 65 -7.07 6.84 3.40
N THR A 66 -6.02 6.26 3.94
CA THR A 66 -4.63 6.58 3.59
C THR A 66 -4.05 5.44 2.76
N LEU A 67 -3.56 5.74 1.57
CA LEU A 67 -2.83 4.82 0.71
C LEU A 67 -1.43 5.36 0.48
N LEU A 68 -0.42 4.50 0.63
CA LEU A 68 0.97 4.77 0.28
C LEU A 68 1.40 3.86 -0.86
N GLN A 69 1.65 4.44 -2.02
CA GLN A 69 2.21 3.69 -3.15
C GLN A 69 3.73 3.59 -2.99
N GLN A 70 4.25 2.41 -2.69
CA GLN A 70 5.67 2.21 -2.40
C GLN A 70 6.49 1.73 -3.60
N SER A 71 5.85 1.21 -4.64
CA SER A 71 6.52 0.68 -5.83
C SER A 71 5.72 1.02 -7.08
N GLY A 72 6.43 1.24 -8.20
CA GLY A 72 5.85 1.33 -9.54
C GLY A 72 6.08 0.07 -10.39
N GLN A 73 6.54 -1.03 -9.79
CA GLN A 73 6.81 -2.28 -10.50
C GLN A 73 5.52 -2.85 -11.08
N PRO A 74 5.45 -3.14 -12.39
CA PRO A 74 4.28 -3.72 -13.01
C PRO A 74 3.78 -4.97 -12.28
N GLY A 75 2.50 -4.95 -11.86
CA GLY A 75 1.84 -6.02 -11.11
C GLY A 75 2.22 -6.14 -9.63
N TYR A 76 3.09 -5.26 -9.12
CA TYR A 76 3.44 -5.10 -7.70
C TYR A 76 3.39 -3.62 -7.27
N ASP A 77 2.64 -2.81 -8.01
CA ASP A 77 2.48 -1.38 -7.76
C ASP A 77 1.44 -1.08 -6.66
N PHE A 78 0.69 -2.08 -6.23
CA PHE A 78 -0.29 -1.99 -5.14
C PHE A 78 -0.08 -3.12 -4.11
N SER A 79 -0.36 -2.82 -2.85
CA SER A 79 -0.47 -3.80 -1.76
C SER A 79 -1.55 -3.35 -0.78
N ILE A 80 -2.42 -4.28 -0.38
CA ILE A 80 -3.45 -4.06 0.64
C ILE A 80 -2.84 -3.65 1.99
N SER A 81 -1.61 -4.08 2.29
CA SER A 81 -0.89 -3.72 3.52
C SER A 81 -0.48 -2.25 3.59
N ASN A 82 -0.57 -1.51 2.49
CA ASN A 82 -0.32 -0.07 2.42
C ASN A 82 -1.61 0.77 2.51
N LEU A 83 -2.74 0.14 2.75
CA LEU A 83 -4.02 0.79 3.02
C LEU A 83 -4.27 0.90 4.52
N TYR A 84 -4.59 2.09 4.98
CA TYR A 84 -4.89 2.37 6.39
C TYR A 84 -6.21 3.12 6.51
N MET A 85 -7.14 2.56 7.26
CA MET A 85 -8.36 3.26 7.66
C MET A 85 -8.06 4.09 8.92
N ARG A 86 -8.17 5.43 8.81
CA ARG A 86 -7.96 6.31 9.96
C ARG A 86 -6.61 6.12 10.65
N GLY A 87 -5.53 5.78 9.89
CA GLY A 87 -4.19 5.53 10.41
C GLY A 87 -3.99 4.14 11.01
N ARG A 88 -3.01 4.00 11.91
CA ARG A 88 -2.68 2.73 12.58
C ARG A 88 -3.37 2.61 13.93
N THR A 89 -3.95 1.44 14.21
CA THR A 89 -4.58 1.13 15.50
C THR A 89 -3.88 -0.02 16.24
N THR A 90 -2.80 -0.56 15.68
CA THR A 90 -1.98 -1.62 16.33
C THR A 90 -0.50 -1.41 16.05
N TYR A 91 0.35 -1.75 16.99
CA TYR A 91 1.81 -1.80 16.82
C TYR A 91 2.31 -3.21 16.44
N ALA A 92 1.58 -4.24 16.85
CA ALA A 92 1.80 -5.60 16.37
C ALA A 92 1.29 -5.70 14.93
N SER A 93 1.38 -6.78 14.35
CA SER A 93 1.07 -7.14 12.98
C SER A 93 -0.39 -6.98 12.56
N GLY A 94 -0.66 -7.32 11.28
CA GLY A 94 -2.00 -7.60 10.80
C GLY A 94 -2.93 -6.40 10.72
N GLN A 95 -2.63 -5.47 9.80
CA GLN A 95 -3.46 -4.27 9.60
C GLN A 95 -4.23 -4.28 8.27
N ASN A 96 -4.27 -5.43 7.58
CA ASN A 96 -4.94 -5.51 6.30
C ASN A 96 -6.43 -5.26 6.46
N MET A 97 -6.95 -4.32 5.68
CA MET A 97 -8.39 -4.10 5.58
C MET A 97 -9.06 -5.31 4.94
N LEU A 98 -10.28 -5.59 5.32
CA LEU A 98 -11.09 -6.58 4.62
C LEU A 98 -11.62 -5.98 3.31
N VAL A 99 -11.56 -6.76 2.25
CA VAL A 99 -12.16 -6.41 0.96
C VAL A 99 -13.29 -7.40 0.68
N PHE A 100 -14.48 -6.89 0.47
CA PHE A 100 -15.64 -7.67 0.07
C PHE A 100 -16.06 -7.28 -1.35
N VAL A 101 -16.15 -8.26 -2.23
CA VAL A 101 -16.67 -8.09 -3.59
C VAL A 101 -18.03 -8.79 -3.67
N ASP A 102 -19.09 -8.02 -3.95
CA ASP A 102 -20.46 -8.51 -4.01
C ASP A 102 -20.90 -9.35 -2.78
N GLY A 103 -20.42 -8.95 -1.58
CA GLY A 103 -20.81 -9.54 -0.30
C GLY A 103 -19.94 -10.69 0.20
N PHE A 104 -18.86 -11.04 -0.50
CA PHE A 104 -17.92 -12.08 -0.10
C PHE A 104 -16.48 -11.59 -0.11
N GLU A 105 -15.68 -12.08 0.83
CA GLU A 105 -14.29 -11.69 0.94
C GLU A 105 -13.49 -12.08 -0.30
N SER A 106 -12.70 -11.12 -0.80
CA SER A 106 -11.91 -11.22 -2.02
C SER A 106 -10.71 -10.28 -1.94
N THR A 107 -10.05 -10.01 -3.07
CA THR A 107 -8.94 -9.05 -3.19
C THR A 107 -9.25 -7.99 -4.24
N MET A 108 -8.60 -6.83 -4.14
CA MET A 108 -8.71 -5.77 -5.17
C MET A 108 -7.80 -6.01 -6.37
N ASP A 109 -6.76 -6.83 -6.22
CA ASP A 109 -5.74 -7.05 -7.25
C ASP A 109 -6.29 -7.70 -8.52
N ASN A 110 -7.42 -8.41 -8.38
CA ASN A 110 -8.06 -9.14 -9.46
C ASN A 110 -9.17 -8.35 -10.16
N LEU A 111 -9.36 -7.08 -9.81
CA LEU A 111 -10.42 -6.23 -10.33
C LEU A 111 -9.88 -5.21 -11.34
N THR A 112 -10.75 -4.84 -12.28
CA THR A 112 -10.55 -3.67 -13.14
C THR A 112 -11.59 -2.59 -12.83
N ALA A 113 -11.23 -1.31 -13.00
CA ALA A 113 -12.15 -0.20 -12.77
C ALA A 113 -13.44 -0.29 -13.62
N ALA A 114 -13.37 -0.94 -14.78
CA ALA A 114 -14.51 -1.08 -15.70
C ALA A 114 -15.64 -1.92 -15.12
N GLU A 115 -15.37 -2.90 -14.26
CA GLU A 115 -16.39 -3.77 -13.67
C GLU A 115 -17.04 -3.20 -12.39
N ILE A 116 -16.46 -2.13 -11.82
CA ILE A 116 -16.88 -1.58 -10.54
C ILE A 116 -18.03 -0.60 -10.73
N GLU A 117 -19.09 -0.76 -9.95
CA GLU A 117 -20.18 0.23 -9.78
C GLU A 117 -19.81 1.24 -8.71
N SER A 118 -19.32 0.76 -7.53
CA SER A 118 -18.92 1.60 -6.43
C SER A 118 -17.93 0.89 -5.49
N VAL A 119 -17.12 1.68 -4.78
CA VAL A 119 -16.32 1.24 -3.63
C VAL A 119 -16.72 2.07 -2.43
N SER A 120 -17.13 1.41 -1.35
CA SER A 120 -17.51 2.05 -0.07
C SER A 120 -16.56 1.62 1.04
N LEU A 121 -16.05 2.59 1.79
CA LEU A 121 -15.23 2.40 2.98
C LEU A 121 -16.11 2.51 4.22
N LEU A 122 -16.23 1.42 4.98
CA LEU A 122 -16.92 1.36 6.27
C LEU A 122 -15.92 1.67 7.38
N LYS A 123 -16.27 2.59 8.31
CA LYS A 123 -15.29 3.19 9.22
C LYS A 123 -15.65 3.16 10.70
N ASP A 124 -16.91 2.99 11.04
CA ASP A 124 -17.37 3.04 12.43
C ASP A 124 -17.95 1.72 12.94
N ALA A 125 -18.17 1.66 14.26
CA ALA A 125 -18.56 0.41 14.90
C ALA A 125 -19.89 -0.14 14.37
N SER A 126 -20.91 0.70 14.09
CA SER A 126 -22.21 0.22 13.61
C SER A 126 -22.12 -0.46 12.25
N ALA A 127 -21.23 0.04 11.37
CA ALA A 127 -20.98 -0.56 10.06
C ALA A 127 -20.08 -1.80 10.15
N LEU A 128 -19.14 -1.86 11.11
CA LEU A 128 -18.10 -2.87 11.19
C LEU A 128 -18.47 -4.08 12.08
N ALA A 129 -19.30 -3.89 13.13
CA ALA A 129 -19.62 -4.93 14.10
C ALA A 129 -20.25 -6.19 13.47
N ILE A 130 -20.99 -6.04 12.39
CA ILE A 130 -21.61 -7.17 11.68
C ILE A 130 -20.59 -8.08 10.97
N TYR A 131 -19.34 -7.59 10.74
CA TYR A 131 -18.21 -8.40 10.28
C TYR A 131 -17.45 -9.07 11.41
N GLY A 132 -17.85 -8.77 12.66
CA GLY A 132 -17.39 -9.41 13.87
C GLY A 132 -15.91 -9.26 14.14
N ALA A 133 -15.30 -10.38 14.38
CA ALA A 133 -13.90 -10.52 14.79
C ALA A 133 -12.85 -10.09 13.76
N ARG A 134 -13.23 -9.55 12.64
CA ARG A 134 -12.29 -9.18 11.55
C ARG A 134 -12.47 -7.75 11.06
N GLY A 135 -13.45 -7.01 11.61
CA GLY A 135 -13.83 -5.67 11.17
C GLY A 135 -12.90 -4.53 11.60
N ALA A 136 -12.06 -4.72 12.63
CA ALA A 136 -11.34 -3.63 13.30
C ALA A 136 -10.39 -2.81 12.39
N ASN A 137 -9.86 -3.40 11.33
CA ASN A 137 -8.98 -2.69 10.39
C ASN A 137 -9.75 -1.92 9.29
N GLY A 138 -11.10 -1.93 9.34
CA GLY A 138 -11.96 -1.36 8.31
C GLY A 138 -12.33 -2.34 7.21
N VAL A 139 -13.40 -2.01 6.47
CA VAL A 139 -13.92 -2.85 5.39
C VAL A 139 -14.11 -2.00 4.14
N LEU A 140 -13.57 -2.48 3.01
CA LEU A 140 -13.85 -1.99 1.67
C LEU A 140 -14.92 -2.86 1.02
N LEU A 141 -16.07 -2.28 0.71
CA LEU A 141 -17.12 -2.93 -0.05
C LEU A 141 -17.01 -2.54 -1.50
N VAL A 142 -16.71 -3.50 -2.35
CA VAL A 142 -16.71 -3.33 -3.80
C VAL A 142 -18.00 -3.92 -4.35
N THR A 143 -18.77 -3.10 -5.02
CA THR A 143 -19.96 -3.55 -5.75
C THR A 143 -19.66 -3.54 -7.23
N THR A 144 -19.91 -4.66 -7.91
CA THR A 144 -19.70 -4.76 -9.35
C THR A 144 -20.94 -4.34 -10.13
N LYS A 145 -20.77 -3.88 -11.36
CA LYS A 145 -21.85 -3.46 -12.26
C LYS A 145 -22.79 -4.62 -12.55
N ARG A 146 -24.10 -4.34 -12.49
CA ARG A 146 -25.18 -5.30 -12.79
C ARG A 146 -26.02 -4.85 -13.96
N GLY A 147 -26.83 -5.76 -14.50
CA GLY A 147 -27.78 -5.48 -15.56
C GLY A 147 -28.85 -4.46 -15.15
N MET A 148 -29.48 -3.82 -16.14
CA MET A 148 -30.59 -2.87 -15.98
C MET A 148 -31.75 -3.26 -16.85
N ASP A 149 -32.95 -2.86 -16.46
CA ASP A 149 -34.15 -2.95 -17.34
C ASP A 149 -34.03 -1.86 -18.42
N SER A 150 -33.28 -2.16 -19.46
CA SER A 150 -32.99 -1.23 -20.56
C SER A 150 -32.61 -2.02 -21.83
N LYS A 151 -32.69 -1.33 -22.99
CA LYS A 151 -32.05 -1.85 -24.20
C LYS A 151 -30.56 -2.11 -23.95
N PRO A 152 -29.96 -3.07 -24.70
CA PRO A 152 -28.53 -3.31 -24.61
C PRO A 152 -27.70 -2.02 -24.82
N ASP A 153 -26.79 -1.75 -23.92
CA ASP A 153 -25.78 -0.68 -23.96
C ASP A 153 -24.41 -1.36 -24.13
N ILE A 154 -23.76 -1.10 -25.24
CA ILE A 154 -22.45 -1.68 -25.56
C ILE A 154 -21.43 -0.55 -25.44
N LYS A 155 -20.43 -0.73 -24.56
CA LYS A 155 -19.35 0.23 -24.39
C LYS A 155 -18.01 -0.38 -24.74
N VAL A 156 -17.25 0.35 -25.55
CA VAL A 156 -15.85 0.04 -25.89
C VAL A 156 -14.97 1.17 -25.37
N ARG A 157 -13.96 0.86 -24.62
CA ARG A 157 -12.91 1.81 -24.22
C ARG A 157 -11.56 1.30 -24.69
N LEU A 158 -10.82 2.17 -25.37
CA LEU A 158 -9.45 1.92 -25.78
C LEU A 158 -8.58 3.05 -25.23
N GLN A 159 -7.50 2.71 -24.57
CA GLN A 159 -6.57 3.67 -23.98
C GLN A 159 -5.14 3.18 -24.17
N THR A 160 -4.27 4.09 -24.57
CA THR A 160 -2.82 3.85 -24.58
C THR A 160 -2.08 5.05 -24.02
N GLY A 161 -0.96 4.81 -23.37
CA GLY A 161 -0.22 5.88 -22.72
C GLY A 161 1.25 5.57 -22.52
N LEU A 162 1.93 6.57 -22.02
CA LEU A 162 3.35 6.54 -21.72
C LEU A 162 3.56 6.83 -20.23
N GLN A 163 4.42 6.04 -19.63
CA GLN A 163 4.87 6.21 -18.25
C GLN A 163 6.29 6.74 -18.23
N THR A 164 6.60 7.63 -17.30
CA THR A 164 7.95 8.10 -16.97
C THR A 164 8.19 7.93 -15.48
N MET A 165 9.44 7.70 -15.09
CA MET A 165 9.80 7.60 -13.67
C MET A 165 9.62 8.94 -12.97
N LEU A 166 9.10 8.92 -11.75
CA LEU A 166 9.17 10.06 -10.84
C LEU A 166 10.61 10.27 -10.35
N LYS A 167 10.80 11.20 -9.40
CA LYS A 167 12.14 11.55 -8.90
C LYS A 167 12.84 10.31 -8.32
N THR A 168 14.05 10.06 -8.76
CA THR A 168 14.94 8.98 -8.26
C THR A 168 16.33 9.54 -8.05
N ALA A 169 17.12 8.94 -7.16
CA ALA A 169 18.52 9.30 -6.97
C ALA A 169 19.32 9.24 -8.30
N ASN A 170 20.32 10.06 -8.42
CA ASN A 170 21.23 10.04 -9.56
C ASN A 170 22.61 9.54 -9.13
N PRO A 171 23.25 8.64 -9.89
CA PRO A 171 24.63 8.23 -9.62
C PRO A 171 25.58 9.40 -9.93
N VAL A 172 26.75 9.39 -9.29
CA VAL A 172 27.87 10.28 -9.63
C VAL A 172 28.62 9.76 -10.85
N ASP A 173 29.40 10.62 -11.53
CA ASP A 173 30.33 10.22 -12.58
C ASP A 173 31.67 9.73 -12.00
N SER A 174 32.53 9.11 -12.84
CA SER A 174 33.76 8.52 -12.42
C SER A 174 34.79 9.51 -11.89
N TYR A 175 34.83 10.72 -12.45
CA TYR A 175 35.72 11.77 -11.94
C TYR A 175 35.30 12.19 -10.50
N THR A 176 34.02 12.45 -10.33
CA THR A 176 33.45 12.78 -9.01
C THR A 176 33.68 11.65 -8.01
N TYR A 177 33.39 10.39 -8.40
CA TYR A 177 33.61 9.21 -7.55
C TYR A 177 35.07 9.11 -7.11
N ALA A 178 36.01 9.13 -8.08
CA ALA A 178 37.45 9.00 -7.82
C ALA A 178 38.00 10.15 -6.95
N SER A 179 37.52 11.38 -7.15
CA SER A 179 37.89 12.54 -6.32
C SER A 179 37.40 12.39 -4.88
N LEU A 180 36.14 11.99 -4.70
CA LEU A 180 35.56 11.74 -3.36
C LEU A 180 36.20 10.55 -2.67
N TYR A 181 36.59 9.52 -3.43
CA TYR A 181 37.30 8.36 -2.90
C TYR A 181 38.71 8.75 -2.41
N ASN A 182 39.47 9.52 -3.19
CA ASN A 182 40.77 10.04 -2.76
C ASN A 182 40.62 10.97 -1.54
N GLN A 183 39.54 11.77 -1.48
CA GLN A 183 39.26 12.56 -0.28
C GLN A 183 39.02 11.67 0.95
N ALA A 184 38.32 10.55 0.78
CA ALA A 184 38.13 9.57 1.87
C ALA A 184 39.48 8.93 2.28
N CYS A 185 40.35 8.57 1.31
CA CYS A 185 41.70 8.08 1.57
C CYS A 185 42.50 9.08 2.39
N LYS A 186 42.51 10.36 1.96
CA LYS A 186 43.19 11.44 2.69
C LYS A 186 42.68 11.60 4.13
N ASN A 187 41.36 11.58 4.30
CA ASN A 187 40.72 11.69 5.60
C ASN A 187 41.06 10.51 6.55
N ASP A 188 41.24 9.31 5.99
CA ASP A 188 41.60 8.12 6.75
C ASP A 188 43.11 7.93 6.93
N GLY A 189 43.92 8.81 6.31
CA GLY A 189 45.39 8.75 6.39
C GLY A 189 45.99 7.59 5.57
N VAL A 190 45.27 7.14 4.52
CA VAL A 190 45.75 6.10 3.60
C VAL A 190 46.12 6.69 2.25
N THR A 191 46.98 5.99 1.48
CA THR A 191 47.43 6.45 0.18
C THR A 191 46.26 6.60 -0.79
N GLU A 192 46.23 7.70 -1.53
CA GLU A 192 45.27 7.93 -2.60
C GLU A 192 45.36 6.84 -3.69
N VAL A 193 44.24 6.32 -4.10
CA VAL A 193 44.14 5.24 -5.10
C VAL A 193 44.18 5.77 -6.53
N TYR A 194 43.56 6.94 -6.77
CA TYR A 194 43.44 7.51 -8.08
C TYR A 194 44.46 8.65 -8.31
N GLY A 195 45.59 8.34 -8.95
CA GLY A 195 46.60 9.32 -9.29
C GLY A 195 46.11 10.34 -10.38
N GLU A 196 46.88 11.40 -10.59
CA GLU A 196 46.54 12.51 -11.51
C GLU A 196 46.23 12.05 -12.94
N LYS A 197 46.93 11.04 -13.44
CA LYS A 197 46.69 10.42 -14.75
C LYS A 197 45.28 9.84 -14.83
N ALA A 198 44.85 9.08 -13.80
CA ALA A 198 43.52 8.48 -13.76
C ALA A 198 42.41 9.56 -13.65
N LEU A 199 42.57 10.53 -12.75
CA LEU A 199 41.65 11.66 -12.60
C LEU A 199 41.50 12.46 -13.91
N THR A 200 42.62 12.72 -14.61
CA THR A 200 42.61 13.39 -15.89
C THR A 200 41.91 12.58 -16.98
N ALA A 201 42.10 11.24 -16.98
CA ALA A 201 41.48 10.33 -17.92
C ALA A 201 39.94 10.29 -17.69
N TYR A 202 39.49 10.18 -16.46
CA TYR A 202 38.04 10.24 -16.14
C TYR A 202 37.42 11.58 -16.52
N LYS A 203 38.11 12.69 -16.25
CA LYS A 203 37.63 14.05 -16.58
C LYS A 203 37.51 14.28 -18.07
N LYS A 204 38.46 13.77 -18.88
CA LYS A 204 38.50 13.89 -20.33
C LYS A 204 37.74 12.80 -21.07
N GLY A 205 37.37 11.71 -20.39
CA GLY A 205 36.73 10.54 -21.01
C GLY A 205 37.63 9.77 -21.96
N THR A 206 38.94 9.73 -21.68
CA THR A 206 39.93 9.00 -22.51
C THR A 206 39.99 7.56 -22.09
N ASP A 207 40.04 6.65 -23.07
CA ASP A 207 40.15 5.18 -22.85
C ASP A 207 39.04 4.62 -21.94
N GLY A 208 37.83 4.54 -22.47
CA GLY A 208 36.64 4.08 -21.72
C GLY A 208 36.68 2.64 -21.24
N TYR A 209 37.66 1.87 -21.62
CA TYR A 209 37.87 0.49 -21.12
C TYR A 209 38.72 0.46 -19.85
N LEU A 210 39.81 1.20 -19.82
CA LEU A 210 40.70 1.30 -18.65
C LEU A 210 40.23 2.34 -17.62
N TYR A 211 39.61 3.39 -18.11
CA TYR A 211 39.04 4.44 -17.26
C TYR A 211 37.53 4.61 -17.56
N PRO A 212 36.71 3.58 -17.23
CA PRO A 212 35.31 3.59 -17.55
C PRO A 212 34.56 4.68 -16.78
N ASN A 213 33.50 5.22 -17.42
CA ASN A 213 32.57 6.18 -16.82
C ASN A 213 31.15 5.73 -17.14
N VAL A 214 30.69 4.71 -16.43
CA VAL A 214 29.42 4.05 -16.70
C VAL A 214 28.31 4.65 -15.86
N ASN A 215 27.30 5.17 -16.51
CA ASN A 215 26.07 5.53 -15.84
C ASN A 215 25.10 4.31 -15.86
N TRP A 216 25.20 3.46 -14.85
CA TRP A 216 24.44 2.22 -14.74
C TRP A 216 22.92 2.43 -14.87
N LYS A 217 22.40 3.54 -14.32
CA LYS A 217 20.98 3.90 -14.45
C LYS A 217 20.59 4.14 -15.92
N LYS A 218 21.45 4.81 -16.69
CA LYS A 218 21.23 5.06 -18.12
C LYS A 218 21.40 3.79 -18.96
N GLU A 219 22.30 2.89 -18.56
CA GLU A 219 22.52 1.62 -19.26
C GLU A 219 21.38 0.62 -19.00
N MET A 220 20.83 0.58 -17.79
CA MET A 220 19.79 -0.39 -17.40
C MET A 220 18.37 0.10 -17.71
N LEU A 221 18.08 1.40 -17.64
CA LEU A 221 16.73 1.94 -17.67
C LEU A 221 16.44 2.80 -18.91
N ARG A 222 15.30 2.54 -19.53
CA ARG A 222 14.69 3.43 -20.53
C ARG A 222 13.90 4.56 -19.85
N LYS A 223 13.76 5.70 -20.55
CA LYS A 223 13.07 6.88 -20.00
C LYS A 223 11.55 6.74 -19.97
N VAL A 224 11.00 5.92 -20.88
CA VAL A 224 9.57 5.82 -21.15
C VAL A 224 9.16 4.36 -21.27
N ALA A 225 8.00 4.01 -20.72
CA ALA A 225 7.41 2.69 -20.82
C ALA A 225 5.92 2.78 -21.22
N PRO A 226 5.40 1.90 -22.08
CA PRO A 226 4.00 1.92 -22.50
C PRO A 226 3.07 1.29 -21.47
N ILE A 227 1.82 1.77 -21.47
CA ILE A 227 0.68 1.18 -20.78
C ILE A 227 -0.53 1.21 -21.72
N SER A 228 -1.34 0.15 -21.74
CA SER A 228 -2.53 0.07 -22.60
C SER A 228 -3.65 -0.67 -21.89
N VAL A 229 -4.90 -0.26 -22.16
CA VAL A 229 -6.13 -0.88 -21.64
C VAL A 229 -7.17 -0.92 -22.76
N ALA A 230 -7.89 -2.04 -22.85
CA ALA A 230 -9.03 -2.21 -23.74
C ALA A 230 -10.16 -2.89 -22.98
N ASP A 231 -11.34 -2.27 -22.95
CA ASP A 231 -12.55 -2.80 -22.32
C ASP A 231 -13.68 -2.90 -23.34
N LEU A 232 -14.43 -3.98 -23.22
CA LEU A 232 -15.68 -4.20 -23.93
C LEU A 232 -16.74 -4.65 -22.94
N SER A 233 -17.83 -3.91 -22.81
CA SER A 233 -18.92 -4.26 -21.90
C SER A 233 -20.27 -4.23 -22.57
N PHE A 234 -21.15 -5.11 -22.11
CA PHE A 234 -22.55 -5.25 -22.52
C PHE A 234 -23.42 -5.15 -21.27
N ARG A 235 -24.37 -4.23 -21.25
CA ARG A 235 -25.29 -4.03 -20.13
C ARG A 235 -26.70 -3.88 -20.64
N GLY A 236 -27.64 -4.62 -20.08
CA GLY A 236 -29.04 -4.52 -20.52
C GLY A 236 -29.93 -5.51 -19.79
N GLY A 237 -31.14 -5.71 -20.33
CA GLY A 237 -32.08 -6.69 -19.83
C GLY A 237 -33.52 -6.23 -19.88
N ASN A 238 -34.36 -6.98 -19.19
CA ASN A 238 -35.78 -6.71 -19.02
C ASN A 238 -36.22 -7.08 -17.59
N LYS A 239 -37.52 -7.07 -17.31
CA LYS A 239 -38.05 -7.40 -15.97
C LYS A 239 -37.76 -8.84 -15.53
N ILE A 240 -37.45 -9.76 -16.44
CA ILE A 240 -37.19 -11.17 -16.16
C ILE A 240 -35.68 -11.41 -16.02
N VAL A 241 -34.87 -10.96 -16.99
CA VAL A 241 -33.42 -11.19 -17.02
C VAL A 241 -32.70 -9.87 -17.22
N LYS A 242 -31.75 -9.58 -16.32
CA LYS A 242 -30.83 -8.44 -16.44
C LYS A 242 -29.40 -8.97 -16.48
N TYR A 243 -28.56 -8.38 -17.31
CA TYR A 243 -27.20 -8.86 -17.48
C TYR A 243 -26.19 -7.72 -17.60
N TYR A 244 -25.00 -7.96 -17.09
CA TYR A 244 -23.78 -7.20 -17.34
C TYR A 244 -22.66 -8.19 -17.69
N VAL A 245 -21.96 -7.95 -18.78
CA VAL A 245 -20.81 -8.74 -19.22
C VAL A 245 -19.68 -7.80 -19.58
N LEU A 246 -18.46 -8.07 -19.11
CA LEU A 246 -17.25 -7.33 -19.39
C LEU A 246 -16.13 -8.26 -19.84
N LEU A 247 -15.39 -7.85 -20.84
CA LEU A 247 -14.07 -8.33 -21.18
C LEU A 247 -13.10 -7.15 -21.14
N SER A 248 -12.03 -7.25 -20.33
CA SER A 248 -11.02 -6.21 -20.20
C SER A 248 -9.63 -6.81 -20.38
N ALA A 249 -8.78 -6.15 -21.14
CA ALA A 249 -7.38 -6.50 -21.29
C ALA A 249 -6.49 -5.29 -20.96
N ALA A 250 -5.46 -5.50 -20.18
CA ALA A 250 -4.50 -4.45 -19.83
C ALA A 250 -3.06 -4.95 -19.92
N ASN A 251 -2.16 -4.07 -20.36
CA ASN A 251 -0.73 -4.31 -20.34
C ASN A 251 -0.01 -3.12 -19.71
N ASN A 252 0.84 -3.41 -18.74
CA ASN A 252 1.72 -2.47 -18.07
C ASN A 252 3.16 -2.92 -18.25
N SER A 253 3.99 -2.16 -18.97
CA SER A 253 5.40 -2.46 -19.21
C SER A 253 6.31 -1.64 -18.32
N GLY A 254 7.45 -2.24 -17.92
CA GLY A 254 8.43 -1.60 -17.05
C GLY A 254 9.53 -0.86 -17.81
N PHE A 255 10.54 -0.40 -17.06
CA PHE A 255 11.59 0.49 -17.55
C PHE A 255 12.91 -0.18 -17.89
N PHE A 256 13.04 -1.49 -17.80
CA PHE A 256 14.30 -2.14 -18.15
C PHE A 256 14.58 -2.08 -19.65
N LYS A 257 15.86 -1.87 -20.00
CA LYS A 257 16.34 -1.63 -21.35
C LYS A 257 16.96 -2.91 -21.93
N GLY A 258 16.72 -3.17 -23.22
CA GLY A 258 17.36 -4.29 -23.92
C GLY A 258 16.82 -5.69 -23.59
N THR A 259 15.71 -5.78 -22.85
CA THR A 259 15.13 -7.06 -22.41
C THR A 259 13.96 -7.55 -23.28
N ASP A 260 13.44 -6.72 -24.19
CA ASP A 260 12.18 -6.99 -24.89
C ASP A 260 12.29 -8.08 -25.98
N PHE A 261 13.50 -8.40 -26.43
CA PHE A 261 13.74 -9.31 -27.55
C PHE A 261 14.40 -10.65 -27.17
N LYS A 262 14.75 -10.83 -25.90
CA LYS A 262 15.43 -12.05 -25.43
C LYS A 262 14.45 -12.97 -24.71
N LYS A 263 13.60 -13.66 -25.49
CA LYS A 263 12.47 -14.46 -24.99
C LYS A 263 12.85 -15.47 -23.89
N ASP A 264 14.00 -16.12 -24.02
CA ASP A 264 14.40 -17.24 -23.16
C ASP A 264 15.49 -16.86 -22.17
N GLU A 265 16.16 -15.71 -22.36
CA GLU A 265 17.28 -15.25 -21.55
C GLU A 265 16.90 -14.08 -20.63
N SER A 266 16.09 -13.16 -21.11
CA SER A 266 15.62 -12.03 -20.31
C SER A 266 14.24 -11.53 -20.77
N ALA A 267 13.53 -10.86 -19.88
CA ALA A 267 12.28 -10.16 -20.18
C ALA A 267 12.23 -8.84 -19.43
N ASN A 268 11.54 -7.85 -19.99
CA ASN A 268 11.25 -6.62 -19.26
C ASN A 268 10.29 -6.93 -18.09
N ALA A 269 10.32 -6.12 -17.05
CA ALA A 269 9.25 -6.12 -16.07
C ALA A 269 7.94 -5.79 -16.80
N SER A 270 6.95 -6.66 -16.72
CA SER A 270 5.66 -6.47 -17.37
C SER A 270 4.54 -7.17 -16.62
N TYR A 271 3.35 -6.65 -16.76
CA TYR A 271 2.13 -7.28 -16.25
C TYR A 271 1.03 -7.15 -17.28
N THR A 272 0.55 -8.29 -17.76
CA THR A 272 -0.59 -8.37 -18.69
C THR A 272 -1.73 -9.08 -18.00
N THR A 273 -2.93 -8.52 -18.07
CA THR A 273 -4.14 -9.09 -17.48
C THR A 273 -5.27 -9.18 -18.51
N VAL A 274 -6.06 -10.23 -18.38
CA VAL A 274 -7.36 -10.37 -19.04
C VAL A 274 -8.40 -10.65 -17.97
N ASN A 275 -9.39 -9.76 -17.83
CA ASN A 275 -10.48 -9.87 -16.88
C ASN A 275 -11.78 -10.15 -17.58
N VAL A 276 -12.58 -11.03 -17.01
CA VAL A 276 -13.96 -11.33 -17.44
C VAL A 276 -14.89 -11.14 -16.25
N ARG A 277 -16.01 -10.44 -16.44
CA ARG A 277 -17.11 -10.34 -15.47
C ARG A 277 -18.42 -10.68 -16.15
N SER A 278 -19.24 -11.48 -15.49
CA SER A 278 -20.61 -11.77 -15.92
C SER A 278 -21.54 -11.76 -14.71
N ASN A 279 -22.46 -10.82 -14.67
CA ASN A 279 -23.48 -10.70 -13.63
C ASN A 279 -24.86 -10.83 -14.29
N ILE A 280 -25.63 -11.82 -13.83
CA ILE A 280 -26.96 -12.13 -14.37
C ILE A 280 -27.94 -12.19 -13.20
N ASP A 281 -29.01 -11.40 -13.29
CA ASP A 281 -30.12 -11.39 -12.34
C ASP A 281 -31.37 -11.91 -13.04
N ILE A 282 -32.03 -12.91 -12.45
CA ILE A 282 -33.21 -13.58 -13.05
C ILE A 282 -34.36 -13.52 -12.03
N ASN A 283 -35.51 -12.99 -12.46
CA ASN A 283 -36.75 -12.99 -11.69
C ASN A 283 -37.66 -14.09 -12.23
N ILE A 284 -37.98 -15.08 -11.41
CA ILE A 284 -38.83 -16.20 -11.77
C ILE A 284 -40.21 -16.05 -11.10
N GLY A 285 -41.14 -15.54 -11.87
CA GLY A 285 -42.46 -15.19 -11.34
C GLY A 285 -42.37 -13.96 -10.41
N ARG A 286 -43.24 -13.88 -9.38
CA ARG A 286 -43.36 -12.69 -8.50
C ARG A 286 -42.56 -12.81 -7.21
N ARG A 287 -42.18 -14.03 -6.83
CA ARG A 287 -41.62 -14.28 -5.49
C ARG A 287 -40.20 -14.84 -5.46
N PHE A 288 -39.75 -15.43 -6.55
CA PHE A 288 -38.44 -16.02 -6.60
C PHE A 288 -37.50 -15.24 -7.53
N SER A 289 -36.35 -14.93 -7.07
CA SER A 289 -35.27 -14.32 -7.86
C SER A 289 -33.95 -15.01 -7.59
N THR A 290 -33.06 -14.95 -8.53
CA THR A 290 -31.71 -15.48 -8.38
C THR A 290 -30.69 -14.58 -9.03
N ALA A 291 -29.55 -14.43 -8.38
CA ALA A 291 -28.41 -13.69 -8.91
C ALA A 291 -27.22 -14.65 -9.08
N PHE A 292 -26.62 -14.56 -10.24
CA PHE A 292 -25.37 -15.25 -10.56
C PHE A 292 -24.29 -14.22 -10.88
N SER A 293 -23.11 -14.36 -10.28
CA SER A 293 -21.95 -13.52 -10.55
C SER A 293 -20.72 -14.40 -10.78
N PHE A 294 -20.07 -14.16 -11.91
CA PHE A 294 -18.78 -14.74 -12.26
C PHE A 294 -17.77 -13.63 -12.49
N GLY A 295 -16.63 -13.71 -11.84
CA GLY A 295 -15.47 -12.86 -12.10
C GLY A 295 -14.23 -13.72 -12.28
N GLY A 296 -13.42 -13.42 -13.28
CA GLY A 296 -12.19 -14.15 -13.55
C GLY A 296 -11.09 -13.22 -14.06
N GLN A 297 -9.85 -13.52 -13.66
CA GLN A 297 -8.65 -12.86 -14.18
C GLN A 297 -7.60 -13.89 -14.54
N ILE A 298 -6.99 -13.69 -15.70
CA ILE A 298 -5.72 -14.31 -16.07
C ILE A 298 -4.67 -13.21 -16.08
N GLY A 299 -3.65 -13.33 -15.24
CA GLY A 299 -2.53 -12.40 -15.13
C GLY A 299 -1.22 -13.09 -15.49
N SER A 300 -0.40 -12.44 -16.31
CA SER A 300 0.97 -12.88 -16.60
C SER A 300 1.95 -11.77 -16.24
N ARG A 301 2.89 -12.07 -15.35
CA ARG A 301 3.99 -11.19 -14.96
C ARG A 301 5.29 -11.72 -15.48
N ALA A 302 6.17 -10.84 -15.91
CA ALA A 302 7.56 -11.17 -16.21
C ALA A 302 8.50 -10.20 -15.51
N PHE A 303 9.69 -10.68 -15.15
CA PHE A 303 10.74 -9.89 -14.53
C PHE A 303 12.12 -10.41 -14.96
N PRO A 304 13.10 -9.53 -15.26
CA PRO A 304 14.45 -9.96 -15.66
C PRO A 304 15.26 -10.45 -14.46
N GLY A 305 16.46 -10.98 -14.74
CA GLY A 305 17.47 -11.34 -13.75
C GLY A 305 17.31 -12.74 -13.13
N GLY A 306 16.57 -13.66 -13.78
CA GLY A 306 16.53 -15.07 -13.38
C GLY A 306 16.07 -15.33 -11.94
N GLY A 307 15.01 -14.65 -11.49
CA GLY A 307 14.48 -14.74 -10.12
C GLY A 307 15.11 -13.76 -9.13
N THR A 308 16.03 -12.92 -9.57
CA THR A 308 16.57 -11.81 -8.78
C THR A 308 15.45 -10.78 -8.50
N SER A 309 15.34 -10.30 -7.27
CA SER A 309 14.33 -9.28 -6.93
C SER A 309 14.63 -7.93 -7.57
N ALA A 310 13.57 -7.12 -7.79
CA ALA A 310 13.72 -5.74 -8.23
C ALA A 310 14.70 -4.95 -7.33
N TYR A 311 14.58 -5.13 -6.01
CA TYR A 311 15.49 -4.53 -5.04
C TYR A 311 16.96 -4.84 -5.35
N LYS A 312 17.31 -6.10 -5.63
CA LYS A 312 18.70 -6.49 -5.91
C LYS A 312 19.23 -5.85 -7.20
N LEU A 313 18.40 -5.78 -8.27
CA LEU A 313 18.80 -5.12 -9.52
C LEU A 313 19.00 -3.60 -9.31
N PHE A 314 18.08 -2.93 -8.61
CA PHE A 314 18.24 -1.51 -8.32
C PHE A 314 19.38 -1.25 -7.35
N ASN A 315 19.59 -2.11 -6.35
CA ASN A 315 20.74 -2.01 -5.46
C ASN A 315 22.06 -2.16 -6.23
N SER A 316 22.19 -3.16 -7.08
CA SER A 316 23.37 -3.36 -7.95
C SER A 316 23.65 -2.13 -8.81
N MET A 317 22.60 -1.54 -9.40
CA MET A 317 22.69 -0.32 -10.22
C MET A 317 23.25 0.88 -9.45
N TYR A 318 22.86 1.06 -8.17
CA TYR A 318 23.34 2.17 -7.35
C TYR A 318 24.61 1.86 -6.55
N ALA A 319 24.88 0.59 -6.23
CA ALA A 319 26.05 0.17 -5.50
C ALA A 319 27.30 0.11 -6.38
N THR A 320 27.16 -0.28 -7.66
CA THR A 320 28.32 -0.38 -8.55
C THR A 320 28.88 0.98 -8.90
N ALA A 321 30.16 1.21 -8.56
CA ALA A 321 30.85 2.45 -8.87
C ALA A 321 30.91 2.70 -10.39
N PRO A 322 30.83 3.97 -10.86
CA PRO A 322 30.84 4.27 -12.29
C PRO A 322 32.15 3.91 -12.97
N ASN A 323 33.23 3.77 -12.24
CA ASN A 323 34.55 3.42 -12.72
C ASN A 323 34.98 1.99 -12.37
N ALA A 324 34.10 1.14 -11.85
CA ALA A 324 34.46 -0.20 -11.40
C ALA A 324 34.93 -1.08 -12.57
N PHE A 325 34.24 -1.04 -13.68
CA PHE A 325 34.55 -1.76 -14.93
C PHE A 325 33.65 -1.24 -16.08
N PRO A 326 34.01 -1.47 -17.35
CA PRO A 326 33.13 -1.15 -18.48
C PRO A 326 31.93 -2.10 -18.51
N VAL A 327 30.84 -1.73 -19.19
CA VAL A 327 29.71 -2.63 -19.42
C VAL A 327 30.18 -3.86 -20.20
N TYR A 328 30.87 -3.61 -21.29
CA TYR A 328 31.50 -4.63 -22.13
C TYR A 328 32.97 -4.33 -22.30
N ASN A 329 33.79 -5.35 -22.22
CA ASN A 329 35.20 -5.30 -22.55
C ASN A 329 35.40 -5.18 -24.10
N PRO A 330 36.61 -4.92 -24.59
CA PRO A 330 36.88 -4.82 -26.04
C PRO A 330 36.52 -6.07 -26.86
N ASP A 331 36.53 -7.25 -26.26
CA ASP A 331 36.11 -8.51 -26.87
C ASP A 331 34.62 -8.81 -26.81
N GLY A 332 33.84 -7.89 -26.21
CA GLY A 332 32.40 -8.06 -26.02
C GLY A 332 31.98 -8.82 -24.76
N SER A 333 32.91 -9.33 -23.97
CA SER A 333 32.63 -9.96 -22.68
C SER A 333 32.15 -8.95 -21.64
N PHE A 334 31.40 -9.41 -20.62
CA PHE A 334 30.98 -8.53 -19.53
C PHE A 334 32.15 -8.09 -18.64
N GLY A 335 32.29 -6.80 -18.38
CA GLY A 335 33.19 -6.29 -17.35
C GLY A 335 32.72 -6.70 -15.96
N GLY A 336 33.67 -6.91 -15.03
CA GLY A 336 33.38 -7.27 -13.65
C GLY A 336 34.64 -7.52 -12.85
N ASN A 337 34.48 -7.81 -11.55
CA ASN A 337 35.59 -8.15 -10.65
C ASN A 337 35.17 -9.23 -9.66
N ALA A 338 36.09 -9.57 -8.72
CA ALA A 338 35.84 -10.63 -7.73
C ALA A 338 34.61 -10.33 -6.84
N SER A 339 34.39 -9.07 -6.45
CA SER A 339 33.37 -8.66 -5.48
C SER A 339 32.06 -8.18 -6.10
N GLN A 340 32.07 -7.76 -7.36
CA GLN A 340 30.91 -7.13 -8.01
C GLN A 340 30.58 -7.80 -9.33
N THR A 341 29.30 -8.09 -9.54
CA THR A 341 28.73 -8.54 -10.82
C THR A 341 28.40 -7.36 -11.70
N ASN A 342 28.31 -7.59 -13.02
CA ASN A 342 27.90 -6.55 -13.96
C ASN A 342 26.40 -6.30 -13.89
N PRO A 343 25.91 -5.10 -13.53
CA PRO A 343 24.48 -4.82 -13.44
C PRO A 343 23.70 -5.08 -14.74
N VAL A 344 24.32 -4.82 -15.91
CA VAL A 344 23.72 -5.10 -17.21
C VAL A 344 23.72 -6.61 -17.49
N GLY A 345 24.77 -7.33 -17.09
CA GLY A 345 24.84 -8.79 -17.16
C GLY A 345 23.76 -9.46 -16.31
N GLU A 346 23.56 -8.99 -15.08
CA GLU A 346 22.46 -9.43 -14.21
C GLU A 346 21.09 -9.17 -14.84
N LEU A 347 20.92 -8.04 -15.51
CA LEU A 347 19.67 -7.68 -16.18
C LEU A 347 19.40 -8.51 -17.44
N LEU A 348 20.39 -8.64 -18.33
CA LEU A 348 20.18 -9.16 -19.69
C LEU A 348 20.50 -10.64 -19.85
N TYR A 349 21.42 -11.17 -19.03
CA TYR A 349 22.01 -12.50 -19.27
C TYR A 349 21.68 -13.52 -18.16
N ARG A 350 21.40 -13.04 -16.94
CA ARG A 350 21.10 -13.90 -15.79
C ARG A 350 19.88 -14.78 -16.00
N GLY A 351 18.90 -14.33 -16.78
CA GLY A 351 17.67 -15.07 -17.07
C GLY A 351 16.39 -14.33 -16.80
N VAL A 352 15.27 -15.05 -16.68
CA VAL A 352 13.92 -14.52 -16.57
C VAL A 352 13.11 -15.23 -15.48
N TYR A 353 12.26 -14.47 -14.80
CA TYR A 353 11.24 -14.96 -13.88
C TYR A 353 9.86 -14.62 -14.44
N LYS A 354 8.94 -15.61 -14.45
CA LYS A 354 7.55 -15.42 -14.88
C LYS A 354 6.59 -15.98 -13.85
N GLU A 355 5.43 -15.30 -13.71
CA GLU A 355 4.28 -15.76 -12.92
C GLU A 355 3.05 -15.76 -13.80
N ASN A 356 2.27 -16.84 -13.76
CA ASN A 356 0.97 -16.93 -14.40
C ASN A 356 -0.09 -17.15 -13.32
N ASN A 357 -0.89 -16.12 -13.12
CA ASN A 357 -1.93 -16.08 -12.10
C ASN A 357 -3.30 -16.31 -12.74
N ARG A 358 -4.10 -17.19 -12.16
CA ARG A 358 -5.49 -17.48 -12.57
C ARG A 358 -6.37 -17.43 -11.34
N THR A 359 -7.24 -16.41 -11.31
CA THR A 359 -8.22 -16.26 -10.23
C THR A 359 -9.61 -16.28 -10.80
N PHE A 360 -10.54 -16.86 -10.07
CA PHE A 360 -11.94 -16.67 -10.35
C PHE A 360 -12.78 -16.68 -9.08
N GLN A 361 -13.95 -16.06 -9.18
CA GLN A 361 -14.95 -15.99 -8.15
C GLN A 361 -16.32 -16.29 -8.76
N LEU A 362 -17.03 -17.22 -8.14
CA LEU A 362 -18.42 -17.57 -8.48
C LEU A 362 -19.28 -17.24 -7.27
N VAL A 363 -20.40 -16.58 -7.49
CA VAL A 363 -21.40 -16.33 -6.46
C VAL A 363 -22.78 -16.67 -7.03
N PHE A 364 -23.53 -17.46 -6.29
CA PHE A 364 -24.91 -17.83 -6.60
C PHE A 364 -25.81 -17.48 -5.42
N THR A 365 -26.87 -16.69 -5.65
CA THR A 365 -27.76 -16.19 -4.59
C THR A 365 -29.23 -16.34 -5.01
N PRO A 366 -29.91 -17.43 -4.69
CA PRO A 366 -31.37 -17.51 -4.73
C PRO A 366 -31.99 -16.71 -3.58
N LYS A 367 -33.11 -16.04 -3.87
CA LYS A 367 -33.91 -15.27 -2.91
C LYS A 367 -35.39 -15.56 -3.11
N LEU A 368 -36.08 -15.77 -2.01
CA LEU A 368 -37.52 -16.00 -1.97
C LEU A 368 -38.22 -14.92 -1.17
N ASP A 369 -39.17 -14.23 -1.77
CA ASP A 369 -40.05 -13.29 -1.11
C ASP A 369 -41.13 -14.07 -0.31
N LEU A 370 -41.10 -13.86 0.99
CA LEU A 370 -42.05 -14.45 1.96
C LEU A 370 -43.19 -13.50 2.31
N GLY A 371 -43.51 -12.55 1.43
CA GLY A 371 -44.60 -11.59 1.61
C GLY A 371 -45.97 -12.23 1.88
N PHE A 372 -46.13 -13.51 1.60
CA PHE A 372 -47.31 -14.29 1.95
C PHE A 372 -47.40 -14.66 3.46
N ILE A 373 -46.29 -14.61 4.18
CA ILE A 373 -46.24 -14.76 5.65
C ILE A 373 -46.41 -13.37 6.28
N THR A 374 -45.53 -12.43 5.90
CA THR A 374 -45.63 -11.03 6.28
C THR A 374 -44.95 -10.16 5.24
N GLU A 375 -45.60 -9.03 4.91
CA GLU A 375 -45.11 -8.08 3.91
C GLU A 375 -43.71 -7.58 4.26
N GLY A 376 -42.82 -7.61 3.29
CA GLY A 376 -41.42 -7.17 3.43
C GLY A 376 -40.46 -8.22 3.94
N LEU A 377 -40.89 -9.45 4.23
CA LEU A 377 -40.01 -10.55 4.65
C LEU A 377 -39.48 -11.29 3.40
N SER A 378 -38.18 -11.58 3.42
CA SER A 378 -37.54 -12.43 2.41
C SER A 378 -36.45 -13.28 3.01
N VAL A 379 -36.19 -14.41 2.39
CA VAL A 379 -35.07 -15.31 2.75
C VAL A 379 -34.17 -15.47 1.53
N SER A 380 -32.86 -15.49 1.79
CA SER A 380 -31.88 -15.79 0.73
C SER A 380 -30.82 -16.76 1.23
N ALA A 381 -30.27 -17.53 0.31
CA ALA A 381 -29.10 -18.36 0.54
C ALA A 381 -28.03 -17.93 -0.50
N SER A 382 -26.79 -17.90 -0.11
CA SER A 382 -25.71 -17.57 -1.05
C SER A 382 -24.58 -18.56 -0.87
N VAL A 383 -24.03 -19.02 -2.00
CA VAL A 383 -22.81 -19.82 -2.02
C VAL A 383 -21.78 -19.09 -2.89
N ALA A 384 -20.59 -18.92 -2.37
CA ALA A 384 -19.49 -18.35 -3.14
C ALA A 384 -18.29 -19.31 -3.12
N TYR A 385 -17.67 -19.45 -4.26
CA TYR A 385 -16.40 -20.13 -4.44
C TYR A 385 -15.42 -19.17 -5.08
N SER A 386 -14.24 -19.03 -4.52
CA SER A 386 -13.13 -18.29 -5.12
C SER A 386 -11.83 -19.08 -4.99
N ASN A 387 -10.94 -18.89 -5.95
CA ASN A 387 -9.61 -19.48 -5.89
C ASN A 387 -8.58 -18.56 -6.52
N ASN A 388 -7.33 -18.85 -6.21
CA ASN A 388 -6.15 -18.32 -6.86
C ASN A 388 -5.20 -19.47 -7.13
N MET A 389 -4.64 -19.50 -8.32
CA MET A 389 -3.59 -20.44 -8.73
C MET A 389 -2.50 -19.63 -9.41
N CYS A 390 -1.34 -19.56 -8.78
CA CYS A 390 -0.19 -18.80 -9.26
C CYS A 390 0.99 -19.72 -9.50
N GLU A 391 1.21 -20.07 -10.76
CA GLU A 391 2.39 -20.82 -11.22
C GLU A 391 3.56 -19.85 -11.43
N SER A 392 4.72 -20.22 -10.97
CA SER A 392 5.96 -19.48 -11.23
C SER A 392 6.94 -20.34 -12.03
N SER A 393 7.63 -19.72 -12.94
CA SER A 393 8.75 -20.33 -13.67
C SER A 393 9.96 -19.42 -13.67
N THR A 394 11.12 -19.98 -13.40
CA THR A 394 12.40 -19.30 -13.41
C THR A 394 13.30 -19.96 -14.44
N LYS A 395 13.93 -19.17 -15.27
CA LYS A 395 15.10 -19.61 -16.04
C LYS A 395 16.28 -18.79 -15.56
N SER A 396 17.34 -19.43 -15.09
CA SER A 396 18.51 -18.73 -14.56
C SER A 396 19.81 -19.44 -14.91
N ARG A 397 20.88 -18.67 -14.96
CA ARG A 397 22.24 -19.18 -15.14
C ARG A 397 23.25 -18.27 -14.44
N ASN A 398 24.42 -18.80 -14.15
CA ASN A 398 25.61 -18.00 -13.88
C ASN A 398 26.30 -17.64 -15.19
N TYR A 399 27.17 -16.62 -15.15
CA TYR A 399 27.94 -16.18 -16.31
C TYR A 399 29.31 -15.68 -15.90
N THR A 400 30.27 -15.82 -16.79
CA THR A 400 31.62 -15.31 -16.59
C THR A 400 31.67 -13.82 -16.90
N ARG A 401 32.37 -13.08 -16.04
CA ARG A 401 32.71 -11.69 -16.20
C ARG A 401 34.21 -11.50 -16.06
N TYR A 402 34.77 -10.46 -16.63
CA TYR A 402 36.22 -10.30 -16.70
C TYR A 402 36.65 -8.93 -16.19
N SER A 403 37.70 -8.87 -15.40
CA SER A 403 38.48 -7.65 -15.22
C SER A 403 39.52 -7.51 -16.32
N LEU A 404 39.79 -6.25 -16.67
CA LEU A 404 40.67 -5.90 -17.77
C LEU A 404 41.97 -5.28 -17.26
N THR A 405 43.09 -5.85 -17.64
CA THR A 405 44.41 -5.28 -17.34
C THR A 405 45.16 -4.98 -18.63
N LYS A 406 45.72 -3.78 -18.78
CA LYS A 406 46.49 -3.39 -19.94
C LYS A 406 47.90 -4.00 -19.90
N THR A 407 48.30 -4.65 -20.96
CA THR A 407 49.67 -5.18 -21.16
C THR A 407 50.36 -4.42 -22.31
N ALA A 408 51.62 -4.72 -22.56
CA ALA A 408 52.37 -4.13 -23.69
C ALA A 408 51.76 -4.51 -25.05
N ASP A 409 51.22 -5.73 -25.15
CA ASP A 409 50.74 -6.33 -26.39
C ASP A 409 49.21 -6.28 -26.54
N GLY A 410 48.51 -5.59 -25.61
CA GLY A 410 47.03 -5.49 -25.67
C GLY A 410 46.34 -5.51 -24.30
N TYR A 411 45.40 -6.43 -24.11
CA TYR A 411 44.64 -6.59 -22.87
C TYR A 411 44.69 -8.04 -22.36
N GLU A 412 44.84 -8.19 -21.06
CA GLU A 412 44.66 -9.42 -20.34
C GLU A 412 43.31 -9.46 -19.64
N TYR A 413 42.63 -10.59 -19.70
CA TYR A 413 41.29 -10.79 -19.16
C TYR A 413 41.33 -11.80 -18.03
N THR A 414 41.06 -11.34 -16.79
CA THR A 414 40.94 -12.23 -15.63
C THR A 414 39.49 -12.63 -15.40
N PRO A 415 39.12 -13.93 -15.52
CA PRO A 415 37.76 -14.39 -15.39
C PRO A 415 37.28 -14.47 -13.93
N TYR A 416 36.00 -14.22 -13.72
CA TYR A 416 35.26 -14.39 -12.45
C TYR A 416 33.90 -15.01 -12.72
N GLY A 417 33.57 -16.08 -12.00
CA GLY A 417 32.36 -16.87 -12.22
C GLY A 417 32.56 -17.94 -13.32
N THR A 418 31.49 -18.62 -13.64
CA THR A 418 31.47 -19.69 -14.64
C THR A 418 30.25 -19.55 -15.53
N ASP A 419 30.40 -19.82 -16.82
CA ASP A 419 29.28 -19.90 -17.73
C ASP A 419 28.54 -21.21 -17.51
N GLU A 420 27.23 -21.09 -17.23
CA GLU A 420 26.33 -22.22 -17.04
C GLU A 420 25.20 -22.18 -18.06
N PRO A 421 24.63 -23.32 -18.44
CA PRO A 421 23.41 -23.35 -19.24
C PRO A 421 22.22 -22.75 -18.47
N LEU A 422 21.20 -22.30 -19.19
CA LEU A 422 19.95 -21.86 -18.55
C LEU A 422 19.26 -23.05 -17.89
N GLU A 423 19.16 -23.01 -16.57
CA GLU A 423 18.38 -23.96 -15.79
C GLU A 423 16.96 -23.48 -15.58
N ALA A 424 15.99 -24.36 -15.78
CA ALA A 424 14.59 -24.10 -15.57
C ALA A 424 14.15 -24.60 -14.19
N GLY A 425 13.45 -23.75 -13.45
CA GLY A 425 12.74 -24.11 -12.22
C GLY A 425 11.27 -23.74 -12.34
N GLU A 426 10.41 -24.60 -11.87
CA GLU A 426 8.97 -24.37 -11.82
C GLU A 426 8.46 -24.54 -10.40
N GLY A 427 7.40 -23.83 -10.04
CA GLY A 427 6.83 -23.90 -8.71
C GLY A 427 5.47 -23.21 -8.63
N PHE A 428 4.82 -23.40 -7.50
CA PHE A 428 3.60 -22.66 -7.13
C PHE A 428 3.98 -21.59 -6.11
N LYS A 429 3.46 -20.39 -6.30
CA LYS A 429 3.77 -19.26 -5.43
C LYS A 429 2.67 -18.98 -4.40
N ASP A 430 1.41 -18.99 -4.83
CA ASP A 430 0.28 -18.62 -3.97
C ASP A 430 -0.99 -19.31 -4.48
N ASP A 431 -1.23 -20.51 -3.98
CA ASP A 431 -2.40 -21.31 -4.32
C ASP A 431 -3.35 -21.38 -3.15
N TRP A 432 -4.57 -20.90 -3.36
CA TRP A 432 -5.60 -20.98 -2.35
C TRP A 432 -7.00 -21.15 -2.96
N SER A 433 -7.90 -21.67 -2.13
CA SER A 433 -9.33 -21.72 -2.44
C SER A 433 -10.16 -21.30 -1.22
N ARG A 434 -11.31 -20.73 -1.46
CA ARG A 434 -12.25 -20.28 -0.44
C ARG A 434 -13.67 -20.67 -0.81
N VAL A 435 -14.37 -21.24 0.14
CA VAL A 435 -15.81 -21.58 0.03
C VAL A 435 -16.55 -20.81 1.11
N ASN A 436 -17.58 -20.08 0.71
CA ASN A 436 -18.46 -19.39 1.64
C ASN A 436 -19.90 -19.88 1.43
N ALA A 437 -20.62 -20.04 2.51
CA ALA A 437 -22.07 -20.28 2.51
C ALA A 437 -22.74 -19.31 3.49
N LYS A 438 -23.77 -18.59 3.04
CA LYS A 438 -24.53 -17.64 3.83
C LYS A 438 -26.02 -17.87 3.70
N GLY A 439 -26.73 -18.00 4.80
CA GLY A 439 -28.18 -17.94 4.84
C GLY A 439 -28.60 -16.64 5.51
N SER A 440 -29.53 -15.88 4.92
CA SER A 440 -30.03 -14.63 5.51
C SER A 440 -31.53 -14.52 5.47
N LEU A 441 -32.07 -13.85 6.49
CA LEU A 441 -33.46 -13.43 6.61
C LEU A 441 -33.47 -11.91 6.65
N ASP A 442 -34.22 -11.30 5.72
CA ASP A 442 -34.32 -9.87 5.57
C ASP A 442 -35.79 -9.44 5.74
N TYR A 443 -36.00 -8.39 6.50
CA TYR A 443 -37.31 -7.79 6.70
C TYR A 443 -37.20 -6.28 6.48
N SER A 444 -38.05 -5.72 5.62
CA SER A 444 -38.17 -4.29 5.39
C SER A 444 -39.63 -3.90 5.24
N ARG A 445 -40.14 -3.08 6.17
CA ARG A 445 -41.53 -2.66 6.16
C ARG A 445 -41.71 -1.27 6.73
N ARG A 446 -42.68 -0.55 6.15
CA ARG A 446 -43.10 0.74 6.60
C ARG A 446 -44.53 0.68 7.17
N PHE A 447 -44.72 1.13 8.40
CA PHE A 447 -45.98 1.20 9.12
C PHE A 447 -46.32 2.67 9.36
N GLY A 448 -46.98 3.32 8.39
CA GLY A 448 -47.26 4.75 8.48
C GLY A 448 -45.97 5.59 8.55
N ARG A 449 -45.69 6.17 9.74
CA ARG A 449 -44.46 6.94 9.97
C ARG A 449 -43.29 6.11 10.49
N HIS A 450 -43.50 4.82 10.78
CA HIS A 450 -42.48 3.92 11.29
C HIS A 450 -41.91 3.09 10.17
N SER A 451 -40.61 2.99 10.06
CA SER A 451 -39.90 2.05 9.15
C SER A 451 -39.00 1.16 9.96
N VAL A 452 -39.02 -0.13 9.64
CA VAL A 452 -38.17 -1.14 10.25
C VAL A 452 -37.45 -1.91 9.13
N ASP A 453 -36.13 -1.90 9.16
CA ASP A 453 -35.26 -2.68 8.29
C ASP A 453 -34.40 -3.59 9.17
N ALA A 454 -34.51 -4.89 8.98
CA ALA A 454 -33.78 -5.88 9.78
C ALA A 454 -33.16 -6.92 8.86
N THR A 455 -31.95 -7.35 9.19
CA THR A 455 -31.29 -8.49 8.57
C THR A 455 -30.65 -9.36 9.64
N ALA A 456 -30.78 -10.69 9.50
CA ALA A 456 -30.06 -11.65 10.31
C ALA A 456 -29.48 -12.72 9.39
N PHE A 457 -28.25 -13.15 9.65
CA PHE A 457 -27.63 -14.18 8.82
C PHE A 457 -26.66 -15.05 9.60
N ALA A 458 -26.41 -16.21 9.04
CA ALA A 458 -25.32 -17.10 9.40
C ALA A 458 -24.39 -17.25 8.18
N LEU A 459 -23.10 -17.06 8.38
CA LEU A 459 -22.04 -17.20 7.37
C LEU A 459 -21.03 -18.23 7.85
N VAL A 460 -20.67 -19.15 6.96
CA VAL A 460 -19.54 -20.06 7.11
C VAL A 460 -18.52 -19.73 6.04
N ASP A 461 -17.26 -19.57 6.43
CA ASP A 461 -16.13 -19.31 5.54
C ASP A 461 -15.06 -20.38 5.78
N ASN A 462 -14.63 -21.03 4.72
CA ASN A 462 -13.56 -22.02 4.73
C ASN A 462 -12.50 -21.62 3.71
N TYR A 463 -11.38 -21.15 4.21
CA TYR A 463 -10.22 -20.75 3.40
C TYR A 463 -9.14 -21.82 3.50
N ARG A 464 -8.68 -22.30 2.37
CA ARG A 464 -7.61 -23.29 2.23
C ARG A 464 -6.47 -22.69 1.41
N GLN A 465 -5.29 -22.64 2.01
CA GLN A 465 -4.04 -22.33 1.31
C GLN A 465 -3.25 -23.63 1.16
N TYR A 466 -2.84 -23.95 -0.05
CA TYR A 466 -2.23 -25.27 -0.34
C TYR A 466 -0.84 -25.45 0.28
N SER A 467 -0.12 -24.36 0.55
CA SER A 467 1.15 -24.36 1.26
C SER A 467 1.00 -24.57 2.79
N VAL A 468 -0.22 -24.45 3.33
CA VAL A 468 -0.52 -24.56 4.76
C VAL A 468 -1.43 -25.78 5.00
N ARG A 469 -1.03 -26.67 5.92
CA ARG A 469 -1.78 -27.92 6.16
C ARG A 469 -3.18 -27.73 6.73
N ALA A 470 -3.42 -26.63 7.46
CA ALA A 470 -4.69 -26.40 8.14
C ALA A 470 -5.52 -25.31 7.43
N ASN A 471 -6.80 -25.61 7.19
CA ASN A 471 -7.75 -24.62 6.68
C ASN A 471 -8.05 -23.58 7.76
N THR A 472 -8.28 -22.33 7.33
CA THR A 472 -8.84 -21.29 8.22
C THR A 472 -10.35 -21.31 8.10
N ARG A 473 -11.05 -21.42 9.24
CA ARG A 473 -12.51 -21.55 9.30
C ARG A 473 -13.08 -20.46 10.17
N TYR A 474 -14.08 -19.76 9.62
CA TYR A 474 -14.87 -18.79 10.37
C TYR A 474 -16.35 -19.15 10.31
N VAL A 475 -17.03 -18.91 11.42
CA VAL A 475 -18.49 -18.91 11.50
C VAL A 475 -18.91 -17.56 12.07
N ASN A 476 -19.89 -16.91 11.44
CA ASN A 476 -20.38 -15.62 11.89
C ASN A 476 -21.91 -15.61 11.92
N PHE A 477 -22.48 -15.45 13.11
CA PHE A 477 -23.89 -15.18 13.32
C PHE A 477 -24.05 -13.69 13.54
N ALA A 478 -24.78 -13.01 12.68
CA ALA A 478 -24.88 -11.58 12.79
C ALA A 478 -26.27 -11.05 12.42
N GLY A 479 -26.58 -9.90 12.98
CA GLY A 479 -27.82 -9.22 12.71
C GLY A 479 -27.73 -7.71 12.87
N ARG A 480 -28.62 -7.01 12.17
CA ARG A 480 -28.82 -5.56 12.26
C ARG A 480 -30.30 -5.24 12.20
N VAL A 481 -30.70 -4.30 13.02
CA VAL A 481 -32.05 -3.73 13.02
C VAL A 481 -31.91 -2.21 12.96
N THR A 482 -32.52 -1.59 11.95
CA THR A 482 -32.61 -0.15 11.82
C THR A 482 -34.06 0.26 11.95
N TYR A 483 -34.36 1.15 12.88
CA TYR A 483 -35.69 1.74 13.08
C TYR A 483 -35.63 3.22 12.71
N SER A 484 -36.62 3.68 11.96
CA SER A 484 -36.78 5.09 11.62
C SER A 484 -38.19 5.56 11.84
N TYR A 485 -38.30 6.69 12.55
CA TYR A 485 -39.58 7.39 12.73
C TYR A 485 -39.65 8.62 11.82
N ALA A 486 -40.60 8.57 10.88
CA ALA A 486 -40.84 9.63 9.88
C ALA A 486 -39.58 9.99 9.02
N GLY A 487 -38.55 9.12 8.94
CA GLY A 487 -37.30 9.46 8.32
C GLY A 487 -36.48 10.51 9.06
N LYS A 488 -36.85 10.83 10.32
CA LYS A 488 -36.34 11.95 11.12
C LYS A 488 -35.47 11.48 12.29
N TYR A 489 -35.98 10.53 13.07
CA TYR A 489 -35.25 9.91 14.18
C TYR A 489 -34.92 8.49 13.80
N ILE A 490 -33.67 8.14 13.85
CA ILE A 490 -33.14 6.86 13.37
C ILE A 490 -32.36 6.22 14.51
N ALA A 491 -32.57 4.94 14.75
CA ALA A 491 -31.78 4.13 15.67
C ALA A 491 -31.39 2.82 14.97
N GLU A 492 -30.16 2.41 15.12
CA GLU A 492 -29.66 1.17 14.57
C GLU A 492 -28.92 0.39 15.66
N PHE A 493 -29.16 -0.91 15.70
CA PHE A 493 -28.40 -1.84 16.51
C PHE A 493 -27.88 -2.95 15.60
N SER A 494 -26.60 -3.28 15.73
CA SER A 494 -25.96 -4.38 15.05
C SER A 494 -25.14 -5.21 16.03
N ALA A 495 -25.10 -6.52 15.83
CA ALA A 495 -24.28 -7.40 16.62
C ALA A 495 -23.83 -8.61 15.80
N SER A 496 -22.69 -9.15 16.17
CA SER A 496 -22.23 -10.44 15.65
C SER A 496 -21.59 -11.28 16.74
N ASP A 497 -21.71 -12.61 16.59
CA ASP A 497 -20.96 -13.61 17.34
C ASP A 497 -20.13 -14.42 16.36
N THR A 498 -18.81 -14.16 16.36
CA THR A 498 -17.89 -14.74 15.39
C THR A 498 -16.99 -15.77 16.05
N GLY A 499 -16.90 -16.94 15.46
CA GLY A 499 -16.00 -18.00 15.90
C GLY A 499 -14.93 -18.34 14.87
N CYS A 500 -13.74 -18.71 15.33
CA CYS A 500 -12.70 -19.31 14.51
C CYS A 500 -11.92 -20.39 15.26
N ASP A 501 -11.11 -21.13 14.52
CA ASP A 501 -10.28 -22.20 15.08
C ASP A 501 -8.86 -21.75 15.49
N ASP A 502 -8.57 -20.45 15.45
CA ASP A 502 -7.27 -19.88 15.86
C ASP A 502 -7.07 -19.82 17.37
N TYR A 503 -8.12 -20.07 18.16
CA TYR A 503 -8.12 -20.01 19.63
C TYR A 503 -8.53 -21.34 20.28
N ALA A 504 -8.12 -21.55 21.52
CA ALA A 504 -8.47 -22.74 22.31
C ALA A 504 -9.99 -22.84 22.51
N LYS A 505 -10.45 -24.05 22.80
CA LYS A 505 -11.86 -24.31 23.17
C LYS A 505 -12.24 -23.43 24.38
N GLY A 506 -13.32 -22.68 24.28
CA GLY A 506 -13.76 -21.69 25.29
C GLY A 506 -13.43 -20.22 24.88
N HIS A 507 -12.44 -19.98 24.04
CA HIS A 507 -12.05 -18.65 23.56
C HIS A 507 -12.33 -18.44 22.06
N ARG A 508 -12.94 -19.42 21.37
CA ARG A 508 -13.18 -19.43 19.92
C ARG A 508 -14.19 -18.40 19.46
N PHE A 509 -15.16 -18.03 20.29
CA PHE A 509 -16.22 -17.09 19.94
C PHE A 509 -16.02 -15.74 20.59
N GLY A 510 -16.31 -14.69 19.83
CA GLY A 510 -16.28 -13.29 20.27
C GLY A 510 -17.55 -12.57 19.90
N PHE A 511 -18.17 -11.89 20.88
CA PHE A 511 -19.39 -11.11 20.69
C PHE A 511 -19.06 -9.62 20.50
N PHE A 512 -19.60 -9.02 19.43
CA PHE A 512 -19.28 -7.66 18.99
C PHE A 512 -20.55 -6.85 18.74
N PRO A 513 -21.09 -6.15 19.76
CA PRO A 513 -22.27 -5.30 19.66
C PRO A 513 -21.88 -3.88 19.25
N ALA A 514 -22.80 -3.20 18.52
CA ALA A 514 -22.72 -1.78 18.23
C ALA A 514 -24.11 -1.16 18.10
N GLY A 515 -24.19 0.12 18.44
CA GLY A 515 -25.38 0.91 18.28
C GLY A 515 -25.08 2.25 17.64
N SER A 516 -26.05 2.80 16.92
CA SER A 516 -25.96 4.15 16.36
C SER A 516 -27.32 4.85 16.35
N ALA A 517 -27.27 6.17 16.32
CA ALA A 517 -28.45 7.02 16.25
C ALA A 517 -28.24 8.15 15.24
N GLY A 518 -29.34 8.56 14.61
CA GLY A 518 -29.36 9.67 13.67
C GLY A 518 -30.57 10.58 13.92
N TRP A 519 -30.32 11.88 13.80
CA TRP A 519 -31.38 12.91 13.87
C TRP A 519 -31.28 13.81 12.64
N VAL A 520 -32.30 13.73 11.79
CA VAL A 520 -32.43 14.61 10.61
C VAL A 520 -33.07 15.94 11.08
N ILE A 521 -32.20 16.85 11.48
CA ILE A 521 -32.60 18.16 12.11
C ILE A 521 -33.34 19.02 11.10
N SER A 522 -33.01 18.93 9.82
CA SER A 522 -33.67 19.68 8.74
C SER A 522 -35.15 19.35 8.59
N GLU A 523 -35.65 18.22 9.14
CA GLU A 523 -37.07 17.84 9.14
C GLU A 523 -37.83 18.40 10.36
N GLU A 524 -37.14 19.12 11.27
CA GLU A 524 -37.82 19.78 12.36
C GLU A 524 -38.65 20.98 11.85
N PRO A 525 -39.85 21.24 12.41
CA PRO A 525 -40.75 22.30 11.93
C PRO A 525 -40.08 23.66 11.80
N TRP A 526 -39.12 23.96 12.69
CA TRP A 526 -38.41 25.23 12.72
C TRP A 526 -37.31 25.36 11.67
N LEU A 527 -36.84 24.26 11.05
CA LEU A 527 -35.81 24.27 10.03
C LEU A 527 -36.29 23.78 8.66
N LYS A 528 -37.39 23.02 8.59
CA LYS A 528 -37.90 22.34 7.39
C LYS A 528 -38.08 23.23 6.15
N ASN A 529 -38.38 24.49 6.36
CA ASN A 529 -38.60 25.45 5.29
C ASN A 529 -37.41 26.42 5.11
N SER A 530 -36.25 26.10 5.66
CA SER A 530 -35.05 26.92 5.49
C SER A 530 -34.61 26.90 4.03
N ARG A 531 -34.31 28.08 3.46
CA ARG A 531 -33.72 28.20 2.13
C ARG A 531 -32.22 27.91 2.13
N ASN A 532 -31.57 28.01 3.29
CA ASN A 532 -30.13 27.90 3.44
C ASN A 532 -29.67 26.50 3.87
N VAL A 533 -30.55 25.74 4.55
CA VAL A 533 -30.26 24.40 5.06
C VAL A 533 -31.23 23.44 4.37
N ASN A 534 -30.78 22.77 3.34
CA ASN A 534 -31.59 21.81 2.58
C ASN A 534 -31.62 20.45 3.27
N TYR A 535 -30.51 20.07 3.90
CA TYR A 535 -30.38 18.85 4.68
C TYR A 535 -29.42 19.08 5.85
N LEU A 536 -29.74 18.56 7.02
CA LEU A 536 -28.86 18.54 8.18
C LEU A 536 -29.18 17.32 9.03
N LYS A 537 -28.20 16.43 9.16
CA LYS A 537 -28.28 15.21 9.99
C LYS A 537 -27.13 15.18 10.97
N LEU A 538 -27.44 14.97 12.24
CA LEU A 538 -26.46 14.58 13.26
C LEU A 538 -26.51 13.06 13.44
N ARG A 539 -25.37 12.42 13.56
CA ARG A 539 -25.26 10.98 13.80
C ARG A 539 -24.19 10.67 14.84
N ALA A 540 -24.41 9.59 15.60
CA ALA A 540 -23.46 9.09 16.57
C ALA A 540 -23.48 7.57 16.58
N SER A 541 -22.33 6.96 16.76
CA SER A 541 -22.20 5.50 16.88
C SER A 541 -21.19 5.12 17.94
N ALA A 542 -21.43 3.97 18.57
CA ALA A 542 -20.54 3.36 19.55
C ALA A 542 -20.63 1.84 19.47
N GLY A 543 -19.51 1.15 19.63
CA GLY A 543 -19.53 -0.31 19.63
C GLY A 543 -18.16 -0.96 19.71
N LEU A 544 -18.20 -2.27 19.65
CA LEU A 544 -17.04 -3.15 19.76
C LEU A 544 -16.87 -3.93 18.46
N VAL A 545 -15.64 -4.01 17.98
CA VAL A 545 -15.24 -4.82 16.81
C VAL A 545 -13.99 -5.64 17.16
N GLY A 546 -13.79 -6.74 16.47
CA GLY A 546 -12.69 -7.65 16.75
C GLY A 546 -11.62 -7.69 15.67
N ASN A 547 -10.46 -8.21 16.03
CA ASN A 547 -9.37 -8.54 15.11
C ASN A 547 -8.69 -9.85 15.54
N ASN A 548 -8.38 -10.70 14.55
CA ASN A 548 -7.55 -11.90 14.76
C ASN A 548 -6.33 -11.92 13.81
N GLN A 549 -6.14 -10.88 13.03
CA GLN A 549 -4.95 -10.78 12.19
C GLN A 549 -3.75 -10.44 13.06
N ASN A 550 -2.86 -11.40 13.22
CA ASN A 550 -1.56 -11.19 13.85
C ASN A 550 -0.46 -11.83 12.99
N SER A 551 0.77 -11.32 13.05
CA SER A 551 1.91 -11.86 12.29
C SER A 551 2.55 -13.07 12.97
N ALA A 552 2.16 -13.35 14.19
CA ALA A 552 2.72 -14.46 14.96
C ALA A 552 2.26 -15.83 14.43
N GLY A 553 1.21 -15.84 13.61
CA GLY A 553 0.66 -17.07 13.03
C GLY A 553 -0.61 -17.57 13.74
N ARG A 554 -0.98 -18.79 13.42
CA ARG A 554 -2.19 -19.47 13.93
C ARG A 554 -1.83 -20.47 15.01
N TYR A 555 -2.83 -20.87 15.80
CA TYR A 555 -2.71 -21.90 16.82
C TYR A 555 -1.66 -21.61 17.89
N LEU A 556 -1.52 -20.34 18.28
CA LEU A 556 -0.58 -19.92 19.33
C LEU A 556 -0.97 -20.45 20.73
N PHE A 557 -2.12 -21.09 20.84
CA PHE A 557 -2.57 -21.79 22.04
C PHE A 557 -2.05 -23.24 22.12
N ASP A 558 -1.37 -23.72 21.08
CA ASP A 558 -0.82 -25.07 20.98
C ASP A 558 0.71 -25.01 20.87
N GLU A 559 1.38 -26.08 21.25
CA GLU A 559 2.83 -26.16 21.13
C GLU A 559 3.25 -26.29 19.66
N SER A 560 4.25 -25.53 19.27
CA SER A 560 4.88 -25.67 17.97
C SER A 560 6.30 -26.23 18.09
N TYR A 561 6.63 -27.15 17.21
CA TYR A 561 7.92 -27.81 17.14
C TYR A 561 8.56 -27.59 15.77
N ALA A 562 9.84 -27.30 15.76
CA ALA A 562 10.63 -27.18 14.52
C ALA A 562 12.10 -27.59 14.76
N TRP A 563 12.87 -27.64 13.70
CA TRP A 563 14.31 -27.78 13.80
C TRP A 563 14.88 -26.49 14.41
N THR A 564 15.51 -26.62 15.58
CA THR A 564 15.93 -25.49 16.43
C THR A 564 17.45 -25.23 16.39
N GLY A 565 18.17 -25.89 15.52
CA GLY A 565 19.61 -25.71 15.37
C GLY A 565 20.35 -27.05 15.31
N SER A 566 21.64 -27.04 15.65
CA SER A 566 22.46 -28.24 15.66
C SER A 566 23.27 -28.32 16.93
N TYR A 567 23.40 -29.53 17.48
CA TYR A 567 24.32 -29.85 18.54
C TYR A 567 25.53 -30.56 17.95
N LEU A 568 26.71 -30.20 18.46
CA LEU A 568 27.94 -30.91 18.13
C LEU A 568 28.07 -32.15 19.01
N LEU A 569 28.04 -33.32 18.40
CA LEU A 569 28.14 -34.60 19.09
C LEU A 569 29.50 -35.28 18.84
N GLY A 570 29.97 -35.95 19.88
CA GLY A 570 31.22 -36.68 19.84
C GLY A 570 32.49 -35.81 19.87
N THR A 571 33.63 -36.44 19.99
CA THR A 571 34.93 -35.76 20.05
C THR A 571 35.32 -35.12 18.71
N GLY A 572 34.70 -35.56 17.60
CA GLY A 572 34.91 -35.01 16.24
C GLY A 572 33.99 -33.82 15.91
N GLY A 573 33.12 -33.37 16.83
CA GLY A 573 32.27 -32.20 16.63
C GLY A 573 31.26 -32.33 15.50
N SER A 574 30.72 -33.54 15.23
CA SER A 574 29.71 -33.72 14.20
C SER A 574 28.43 -33.01 14.54
N ALA A 575 27.96 -32.13 13.65
CA ALA A 575 26.72 -31.41 13.82
C ALA A 575 25.52 -32.37 13.64
N SER A 576 24.66 -32.47 14.66
CA SER A 576 23.40 -33.19 14.61
C SER A 576 22.23 -32.22 14.81
N SER A 577 21.27 -32.24 13.88
CA SER A 577 20.10 -31.34 13.95
C SER A 577 19.24 -31.64 15.17
N SER A 578 18.78 -30.60 15.84
CA SER A 578 17.90 -30.70 17.01
C SER A 578 16.46 -30.30 16.63
N PHE A 579 15.50 -31.00 17.24
CA PHE A 579 14.09 -30.73 17.11
C PHE A 579 13.55 -30.35 18.48
N GLY A 580 12.91 -29.21 18.59
CA GLY A 580 12.47 -28.68 19.87
C GLY A 580 11.26 -27.77 19.79
N VAL A 581 10.75 -27.36 20.93
CA VAL A 581 9.65 -26.40 21.06
C VAL A 581 10.11 -25.03 20.56
N THR A 582 9.34 -24.42 19.69
CA THR A 582 9.62 -23.08 19.14
C THR A 582 8.74 -22.00 19.74
N THR A 583 7.59 -22.37 20.32
CA THR A 583 6.67 -21.42 20.96
C THR A 583 6.00 -22.09 22.15
N ILE A 584 6.05 -21.43 23.30
CA ILE A 584 5.31 -21.87 24.50
C ILE A 584 3.83 -21.54 24.26
N PRO A 585 2.91 -22.51 24.46
CA PRO A 585 1.49 -22.31 24.20
C PRO A 585 0.85 -21.37 25.22
N ASN A 586 -0.18 -20.63 24.78
CA ASN A 586 -1.03 -19.82 25.64
C ASN A 586 -2.51 -20.14 25.38
N ILE A 587 -3.12 -20.98 26.24
CA ILE A 587 -4.52 -21.41 26.10
C ILE A 587 -5.53 -20.29 26.39
N ASP A 588 -5.11 -19.20 27.05
CA ASP A 588 -5.97 -18.07 27.42
C ASP A 588 -5.96 -16.97 26.34
N LEU A 589 -5.23 -17.20 25.24
CA LEU A 589 -5.18 -16.26 24.13
C LEU A 589 -6.58 -16.02 23.54
N SER A 590 -6.94 -14.75 23.34
CA SER A 590 -8.26 -14.36 22.85
C SER A 590 -8.18 -13.26 21.80
N TRP A 591 -9.36 -12.87 21.29
CA TRP A 591 -9.55 -11.85 20.30
C TRP A 591 -8.99 -10.47 20.75
N GLU A 592 -8.30 -9.79 19.87
CA GLU A 592 -8.10 -8.34 20.01
C GLU A 592 -9.45 -7.64 19.85
N LYS A 593 -9.71 -6.62 20.66
CA LYS A 593 -10.98 -5.89 20.69
C LYS A 593 -10.72 -4.41 20.46
N GLU A 594 -11.51 -3.79 19.60
CA GLU A 594 -11.45 -2.36 19.35
C GLU A 594 -12.78 -1.70 19.66
N THR A 595 -12.77 -0.78 20.63
CA THR A 595 -13.92 0.08 20.94
C THR A 595 -13.84 1.33 20.10
N ILE A 596 -14.89 1.64 19.35
CA ILE A 596 -14.97 2.79 18.45
C ILE A 596 -16.13 3.68 18.87
N TYR A 597 -15.86 4.99 19.00
CA TYR A 597 -16.86 6.06 19.15
C TYR A 597 -16.73 7.00 17.97
N ASN A 598 -17.84 7.38 17.34
CA ASN A 598 -17.87 8.30 16.23
C ASN A 598 -19.08 9.25 16.36
N VAL A 599 -18.85 10.53 16.09
CA VAL A 599 -19.91 11.54 15.97
C VAL A 599 -19.73 12.23 14.63
N GLY A 600 -20.81 12.39 13.87
CA GLY A 600 -20.73 12.97 12.53
C GLY A 600 -21.90 13.88 12.20
N ILE A 601 -21.64 14.77 11.26
CA ILE A 601 -22.63 15.70 10.69
C ILE A 601 -22.63 15.53 9.18
N ASP A 602 -23.80 15.38 8.59
CA ASP A 602 -24.03 15.43 7.16
C ASP A 602 -24.92 16.63 6.86
N ALA A 603 -24.46 17.56 6.02
CA ALA A 603 -25.20 18.76 5.66
C ALA A 603 -25.23 19.01 4.16
N GLU A 604 -26.34 19.58 3.69
CA GLU A 604 -26.47 20.21 2.38
C GLU A 604 -26.99 21.63 2.59
N LEU A 605 -26.22 22.60 2.13
CA LEU A 605 -26.43 24.00 2.35
C LEU A 605 -26.56 24.74 1.03
N PHE A 606 -27.45 25.74 0.99
CA PHE A 606 -27.65 26.60 -0.19
C PHE A 606 -28.01 25.87 -1.48
N GLY A 607 -28.48 24.60 -1.38
CA GLY A 607 -28.74 23.75 -2.53
C GLY A 607 -27.51 23.45 -3.41
N ALA A 608 -26.30 23.66 -2.88
CA ALA A 608 -25.06 23.58 -3.64
C ALA A 608 -23.86 23.04 -2.86
N LEU A 609 -23.79 23.26 -1.55
CA LEU A 609 -22.66 22.87 -0.71
C LEU A 609 -23.03 21.63 0.12
N THR A 610 -22.33 20.54 -0.14
CA THR A 610 -22.38 19.31 0.68
C THR A 610 -21.21 19.30 1.64
N VAL A 611 -21.47 19.07 2.93
CA VAL A 611 -20.46 18.96 3.97
C VAL A 611 -20.68 17.66 4.75
N ASN A 612 -19.61 16.87 4.92
CA ASN A 612 -19.60 15.73 5.82
C ASN A 612 -18.42 15.89 6.78
N ALA A 613 -18.70 15.75 8.07
CA ALA A 613 -17.68 15.84 9.10
C ALA A 613 -17.86 14.70 10.11
N ASP A 614 -16.76 14.09 10.52
CA ASP A 614 -16.69 13.03 11.52
C ASP A 614 -15.57 13.33 12.52
N VAL A 615 -15.85 13.06 13.80
CA VAL A 615 -14.83 13.01 14.86
C VAL A 615 -14.91 11.62 15.49
N PHE A 616 -13.78 10.99 15.66
CA PHE A 616 -13.71 9.62 16.15
C PHE A 616 -12.62 9.41 17.19
N THR A 617 -12.81 8.38 18.00
CA THR A 617 -11.78 7.78 18.85
C THR A 617 -11.93 6.26 18.84
N GLN A 618 -10.82 5.58 18.71
CA GLN A 618 -10.71 4.13 18.62
C GLN A 618 -9.70 3.67 19.66
N THR A 619 -10.04 2.62 20.41
CA THR A 619 -9.12 2.04 21.40
C THR A 619 -9.06 0.54 21.20
N ARG A 620 -7.94 0.05 20.70
CA ARG A 620 -7.65 -1.38 20.53
C ARG A 620 -6.99 -1.89 21.78
N THR A 621 -7.53 -2.98 22.35
CA THR A 621 -7.06 -3.64 23.57
C THR A 621 -6.79 -5.10 23.29
N GLY A 622 -5.93 -5.71 24.11
CA GLY A 622 -5.56 -7.11 23.97
C GLY A 622 -4.77 -7.39 22.69
N ILE A 623 -3.97 -6.43 22.21
CA ILE A 623 -3.08 -6.63 21.06
C ILE A 623 -2.14 -7.78 21.38
N VAL A 624 -2.07 -8.76 20.47
CA VAL A 624 -1.28 -9.98 20.64
C VAL A 624 0.19 -9.69 20.36
N ASP A 625 1.03 -9.90 21.37
CA ASP A 625 2.47 -9.69 21.29
C ASP A 625 3.23 -10.65 22.21
N GLN A 626 4.53 -10.84 21.96
CA GLN A 626 5.40 -11.53 22.92
C GLN A 626 5.70 -10.59 24.10
N ALA A 627 5.28 -10.96 25.28
CA ALA A 627 5.47 -10.16 26.49
C ALA A 627 6.90 -10.24 27.00
N THR A 628 7.86 -9.72 26.22
CA THR A 628 9.31 -9.75 26.53
C THR A 628 9.67 -9.07 27.83
N GLY A 629 8.85 -8.13 28.29
CA GLY A 629 9.01 -7.45 29.58
C GLY A 629 8.40 -8.17 30.79
N THR A 630 7.57 -9.18 30.58
CA THR A 630 6.84 -9.86 31.64
C THR A 630 7.58 -11.10 32.17
N ILE A 631 8.39 -11.73 31.30
CA ILE A 631 9.14 -12.94 31.64
C ILE A 631 10.61 -12.59 31.79
N PRO A 632 11.19 -12.73 32.98
CA PRO A 632 12.60 -12.42 33.22
C PRO A 632 13.54 -13.28 32.36
N GLY A 633 14.61 -12.68 31.83
CA GLY A 633 15.56 -13.37 30.93
C GLY A 633 16.27 -14.59 31.55
N PHE A 634 16.40 -14.67 32.88
CA PHE A 634 17.02 -15.81 33.57
C PHE A 634 16.20 -17.11 33.48
N VAL A 635 14.92 -17.04 33.09
CA VAL A 635 14.09 -18.23 32.83
C VAL A 635 14.56 -18.99 31.58
N GLY A 636 15.38 -18.35 30.72
CA GLY A 636 15.93 -18.96 29.52
C GLY A 636 14.98 -18.99 28.31
N ALA A 637 13.71 -18.70 28.48
CA ALA A 637 12.70 -18.73 27.42
C ALA A 637 12.88 -17.64 26.34
N SER A 638 13.73 -16.64 26.60
CA SER A 638 14.05 -15.58 25.64
C SER A 638 15.03 -16.03 24.54
N PHE A 639 15.71 -17.17 24.73
CA PHE A 639 16.57 -17.74 23.71
C PHE A 639 15.76 -18.37 22.59
N GLY A 640 15.85 -17.81 21.38
CA GLY A 640 15.22 -18.37 20.20
C GLY A 640 13.73 -18.03 19.98
N GLY A 641 13.17 -17.04 20.68
CA GLY A 641 11.79 -16.58 20.42
C GLY A 641 10.69 -17.47 21.01
N MET A 642 11.01 -18.29 22.02
CA MET A 642 10.09 -19.22 22.65
C MET A 642 9.07 -18.59 23.61
N LEU A 643 9.12 -17.26 23.81
CA LEU A 643 8.16 -16.57 24.69
C LEU A 643 6.72 -16.75 24.20
N PRO A 644 5.76 -17.00 25.10
CA PRO A 644 4.37 -17.11 24.73
C PRO A 644 3.82 -15.77 24.19
N TYR A 645 2.89 -15.88 23.28
CA TYR A 645 2.10 -14.72 22.84
C TYR A 645 0.98 -14.46 23.86
N MET A 646 0.75 -13.19 24.15
CA MET A 646 -0.20 -12.74 25.16
C MET A 646 -0.99 -11.53 24.67
N ASN A 647 -2.19 -11.31 25.19
CA ASN A 647 -3.03 -10.15 24.94
C ASN A 647 -2.60 -8.97 25.84
N VAL A 648 -1.46 -8.32 25.56
CA VAL A 648 -0.82 -7.34 26.46
C VAL A 648 -0.87 -5.88 25.97
N GLY A 649 -1.22 -5.67 24.70
CA GLY A 649 -1.08 -4.34 24.12
C GLY A 649 -2.36 -3.52 24.10
N LYS A 650 -2.18 -2.19 24.09
CA LYS A 650 -3.26 -1.23 23.95
C LYS A 650 -2.79 0.00 23.16
N VAL A 651 -3.55 0.35 22.13
CA VAL A 651 -3.32 1.54 21.31
C VAL A 651 -4.61 2.35 21.25
N ARG A 652 -4.50 3.66 21.44
CA ARG A 652 -5.60 4.60 21.20
C ARG A 652 -5.30 5.39 19.94
N ASN A 653 -6.33 5.58 19.10
CA ASN A 653 -6.25 6.38 17.87
C ASN A 653 -7.42 7.35 17.85
N SER A 654 -7.17 8.63 17.54
CA SER A 654 -8.20 9.68 17.51
C SER A 654 -7.96 10.62 16.35
N GLY A 655 -9.04 11.18 15.82
CA GLY A 655 -8.93 12.06 14.68
C GLY A 655 -10.25 12.63 14.22
N PHE A 656 -10.19 13.30 13.08
CA PHE A 656 -11.37 13.85 12.41
C PHE A 656 -11.26 13.73 10.90
N GLU A 657 -12.39 13.80 10.24
CA GLU A 657 -12.54 13.82 8.79
C GLU A 657 -13.49 14.98 8.44
N LEU A 658 -13.15 15.74 7.40
CA LEU A 658 -13.99 16.81 6.88
C LEU A 658 -13.92 16.79 5.36
N THR A 659 -15.07 16.75 4.71
CA THR A 659 -15.18 16.94 3.27
C THR A 659 -16.23 18.01 2.98
N ALA A 660 -15.95 18.85 2.00
CA ALA A 660 -16.85 19.86 1.52
C ALA A 660 -16.81 19.88 -0.01
N ASP A 661 -17.95 19.83 -0.64
CA ASP A 661 -18.09 19.89 -2.09
C ASP A 661 -19.15 20.92 -2.49
N TRP A 662 -18.74 21.91 -3.27
CA TRP A 662 -19.61 22.91 -3.85
C TRP A 662 -19.86 22.56 -5.30
N HIS A 663 -21.10 22.33 -5.65
CA HIS A 663 -21.51 22.05 -7.02
C HIS A 663 -22.56 23.05 -7.51
N GLN A 664 -22.48 23.39 -8.76
CA GLN A 664 -23.45 24.29 -9.39
C GLN A 664 -23.80 23.82 -10.79
N LYS A 665 -25.08 23.67 -11.02
CA LYS A 665 -25.67 23.48 -12.35
C LYS A 665 -26.24 24.79 -12.85
N LYS A 666 -25.54 25.50 -13.75
CA LYS A 666 -26.02 26.73 -14.37
C LYS A 666 -26.98 26.47 -15.54
N SER A 667 -26.69 25.40 -16.30
CA SER A 667 -27.49 24.94 -17.44
C SER A 667 -27.13 23.49 -17.74
N ASP A 668 -27.80 22.83 -18.67
CA ASP A 668 -27.40 21.53 -19.14
C ASP A 668 -26.04 21.54 -19.83
N ASP A 669 -25.63 22.72 -20.35
CA ASP A 669 -24.36 22.92 -21.03
C ASP A 669 -23.21 23.35 -20.10
N MET A 670 -23.50 23.77 -18.85
CA MET A 670 -22.48 24.23 -17.91
C MET A 670 -22.74 23.78 -16.49
N GLN A 671 -21.89 22.90 -16.01
CA GLN A 671 -21.88 22.39 -14.64
C GLN A 671 -20.45 22.41 -14.13
N TRP A 672 -20.28 22.71 -12.85
CA TRP A 672 -18.95 22.67 -12.22
C TRP A 672 -19.09 22.26 -10.74
N HIS A 673 -18.01 21.72 -10.22
CA HIS A 673 -17.86 21.47 -8.79
C HIS A 673 -16.44 21.79 -8.34
N ILE A 674 -16.30 22.11 -7.07
CA ILE A 674 -15.03 22.22 -6.35
C ILE A 674 -15.20 21.53 -5.01
N GLY A 675 -14.38 20.52 -4.75
CA GLY A 675 -14.39 19.76 -3.53
C GLY A 675 -13.06 19.83 -2.79
N ALA A 676 -13.11 19.82 -1.48
CA ALA A 676 -11.95 19.73 -0.61
C ALA A 676 -12.19 18.69 0.47
N GLY A 677 -11.14 17.96 0.83
CA GLY A 677 -11.16 16.99 1.91
C GLY A 677 -9.90 17.09 2.76
N VAL A 678 -10.08 16.94 4.06
CA VAL A 678 -9.00 16.81 5.03
C VAL A 678 -9.36 15.74 6.05
N TRP A 679 -8.42 14.85 6.35
CA TRP A 679 -8.54 13.91 7.45
C TRP A 679 -7.25 13.78 8.19
N PHE A 680 -7.39 13.65 9.50
CA PHE A 680 -6.32 13.56 10.45
C PHE A 680 -6.55 12.37 11.38
N ALA A 681 -5.49 11.62 11.67
CA ALA A 681 -5.50 10.56 12.65
C ALA A 681 -4.15 10.48 13.35
N ARG A 682 -4.18 10.45 14.68
CA ARG A 682 -2.98 10.23 15.52
C ARG A 682 -3.25 9.13 16.52
N ASN A 683 -2.35 8.16 16.54
CA ASN A 683 -2.39 7.07 17.50
C ASN A 683 -1.34 7.25 18.59
N GLU A 684 -1.53 6.52 19.69
CA GLU A 684 -0.62 6.49 20.84
C GLU A 684 -0.65 5.08 21.45
N ILE A 685 0.53 4.52 21.69
CA ILE A 685 0.69 3.27 22.42
C ILE A 685 0.44 3.56 23.91
N LYS A 686 -0.63 2.98 24.48
CA LYS A 686 -0.97 3.13 25.90
C LYS A 686 -0.34 2.04 26.75
N GLU A 687 -0.32 0.82 26.24
CA GLU A 687 0.25 -0.36 26.88
C GLU A 687 0.97 -1.20 25.84
N MET A 688 2.11 -1.76 26.22
CA MET A 688 2.93 -2.64 25.40
C MET A 688 3.70 -3.60 26.30
N GLY A 689 3.92 -4.84 25.85
CA GLY A 689 4.70 -5.84 26.57
C GLY A 689 6.21 -5.59 26.51
N GLU A 690 6.66 -4.35 26.67
CA GLU A 690 8.08 -3.99 26.61
C GLU A 690 8.81 -4.17 27.96
N PRO A 691 10.12 -4.50 27.92
CA PRO A 691 10.90 -4.64 29.14
C PRO A 691 11.03 -3.29 29.86
N THR A 692 11.27 -3.37 31.18
CA THR A 692 11.60 -2.19 31.99
C THR A 692 12.82 -1.50 31.39
N ARG A 693 12.67 -0.20 31.11
CA ARG A 693 13.73 0.64 30.57
C ARG A 693 14.43 1.41 31.70
N VAL A 694 15.70 1.68 31.50
CA VAL A 694 16.46 2.48 32.46
C VAL A 694 16.01 3.93 32.44
N TYR A 695 15.75 4.45 31.27
CA TYR A 695 15.34 5.85 31.03
C TYR A 695 13.91 5.94 30.49
N GLU A 696 13.12 6.90 30.98
CA GLU A 696 11.72 7.06 30.59
C GLU A 696 11.54 7.34 29.10
N TYR A 697 12.48 8.09 28.47
CA TYR A 697 12.42 8.39 27.03
C TYR A 697 12.62 7.18 26.12
N GLN A 698 13.10 6.04 26.64
CA GLN A 698 13.28 4.83 25.87
C GLN A 698 11.99 4.02 25.69
N TYR A 699 10.94 4.33 26.47
CA TYR A 699 9.67 3.64 26.32
C TYR A 699 8.96 4.02 25.03
N ARG A 700 8.41 3.02 24.35
CA ARG A 700 7.54 3.24 23.19
C ARG A 700 6.12 3.64 23.59
N ARG A 701 5.68 3.25 24.79
CA ARG A 701 4.41 3.72 25.36
C ARG A 701 4.45 5.25 25.47
N GLY A 702 3.30 5.89 25.24
CA GLY A 702 3.19 7.36 25.18
C GLY A 702 3.51 7.96 23.81
N HIS A 703 4.04 7.17 22.87
CA HIS A 703 4.37 7.63 21.53
C HIS A 703 3.48 6.98 20.46
N ALA A 704 3.46 7.58 19.27
CA ALA A 704 2.75 7.01 18.14
C ALA A 704 3.42 5.73 17.63
N VAL A 705 2.64 4.81 17.11
CA VAL A 705 3.14 3.58 16.51
C VAL A 705 4.05 3.90 15.34
N GLY A 706 5.29 3.39 15.38
CA GLY A 706 6.29 3.64 14.35
C GLY A 706 7.05 4.95 14.52
N THR A 707 6.91 5.65 15.66
CA THR A 707 7.80 6.77 16.00
C THR A 707 9.25 6.29 16.00
N PRO A 708 10.16 6.91 15.24
CA PRO A 708 11.54 6.53 15.21
C PRO A 708 12.24 6.93 16.52
N PHE A 709 13.08 6.03 17.04
CA PHE A 709 14.00 6.28 18.15
C PHE A 709 15.39 6.39 17.56
N VAL A 710 15.97 7.58 17.57
CA VAL A 710 17.18 7.90 16.83
C VAL A 710 18.13 8.78 17.64
N LEU A 711 19.40 8.75 17.26
CA LEU A 711 20.40 9.63 17.82
C LEU A 711 20.15 11.08 17.37
N VAL A 712 20.39 12.03 18.26
CA VAL A 712 20.30 13.46 17.94
C VAL A 712 21.69 13.96 17.51
N ALA A 713 21.83 14.34 16.23
CA ALA A 713 23.07 14.89 15.71
C ALA A 713 23.25 16.32 16.21
N ASP A 714 24.43 16.62 16.74
CA ASP A 714 24.88 17.93 17.27
C ASP A 714 26.06 18.50 16.44
N GLY A 715 25.92 18.40 15.10
CA GLY A 715 26.96 18.83 14.16
C GLY A 715 28.09 17.82 13.99
N TYR A 716 29.28 18.34 13.75
CA TYR A 716 30.47 17.53 13.50
C TYR A 716 31.50 17.67 14.64
N TRP A 717 32.24 16.59 14.89
CA TRP A 717 33.42 16.64 15.68
C TRP A 717 34.39 17.66 15.09
N LYS A 718 34.97 18.55 15.94
CA LYS A 718 35.95 19.56 15.58
C LYS A 718 37.34 19.12 15.90
N GLN A 719 38.35 19.78 15.35
CA GLN A 719 39.76 19.48 15.65
C GLN A 719 40.08 19.72 17.14
N GLU A 720 39.44 20.71 17.77
CA GLU A 720 39.60 21.07 19.19
C GLU A 720 39.02 20.04 20.16
N ASP A 721 38.17 19.11 19.69
CA ASP A 721 37.57 18.03 20.47
C ASP A 721 38.56 16.85 20.68
N PHE A 722 39.78 16.91 20.06
CA PHE A 722 40.77 15.84 20.10
C PHE A 722 42.12 16.30 20.67
N ASN A 723 42.74 15.43 21.43
CA ASN A 723 44.14 15.55 21.85
C ASN A 723 45.09 15.36 20.66
N ALA A 724 46.39 15.71 20.88
CA ALA A 724 47.42 15.57 19.83
C ALA A 724 47.66 14.11 19.38
N ASP A 725 47.32 13.13 20.22
CA ASP A 725 47.38 11.69 19.92
C ASP A 725 46.12 11.16 19.22
N GLY A 726 45.14 12.02 18.98
CA GLY A 726 43.85 11.66 18.30
C GLY A 726 42.79 11.09 19.25
N THR A 727 43.01 11.06 20.54
CA THR A 727 42.00 10.69 21.56
C THR A 727 41.04 11.85 21.78
N ILE A 728 39.78 11.55 22.16
CA ILE A 728 38.79 12.57 22.51
C ILE A 728 39.26 13.27 23.82
N VAL A 729 39.09 14.59 23.87
CA VAL A 729 39.40 15.41 25.07
C VAL A 729 38.55 14.96 26.26
N ASP A 730 39.16 14.91 27.45
CA ASP A 730 38.48 14.51 28.68
C ASP A 730 37.21 15.33 28.92
N GLY A 731 36.17 14.67 29.34
CA GLY A 731 34.84 15.26 29.62
C GLY A 731 33.89 15.33 28.41
N LEU A 732 34.34 14.95 27.22
CA LEU A 732 33.45 14.77 26.07
C LEU A 732 32.97 13.31 25.99
N PRO A 733 31.70 13.05 25.58
CA PRO A 733 31.16 11.70 25.48
C PRO A 733 31.83 10.89 24.38
N VAL A 734 32.09 9.59 24.65
CA VAL A 734 32.78 8.69 23.73
C VAL A 734 31.81 7.79 22.96
N PRO A 735 31.76 7.88 21.60
CA PRO A 735 30.93 7.01 20.82
C PRO A 735 31.38 5.55 20.84
N GLN A 736 30.42 4.62 21.03
CA GLN A 736 30.63 3.17 20.94
C GLN A 736 30.55 2.64 19.49
N TYR A 737 30.37 3.52 18.51
CA TYR A 737 30.16 3.17 17.10
C TYR A 737 31.45 3.25 16.27
N GLY A 738 32.61 3.08 16.88
CA GLY A 738 33.93 3.14 16.25
C GLY A 738 34.67 4.43 16.53
N THR A 739 35.92 4.49 16.06
CA THR A 739 36.78 5.64 16.27
C THR A 739 36.34 6.82 15.42
N VAL A 740 36.04 7.93 16.05
CA VAL A 740 35.62 9.17 15.37
C VAL A 740 36.84 10.09 15.15
N ARG A 741 36.70 10.98 14.17
CA ARG A 741 37.66 12.00 13.78
C ARG A 741 36.97 13.33 13.49
N PRO A 742 37.70 14.46 13.42
CA PRO A 742 37.09 15.71 12.98
C PRO A 742 36.28 15.56 11.70
N GLY A 743 35.06 16.09 11.69
CA GLY A 743 34.11 15.97 10.59
C GLY A 743 33.18 14.75 10.61
N ASP A 744 33.37 13.82 11.54
CA ASP A 744 32.40 12.78 11.83
C ASP A 744 31.23 13.34 12.65
N PHE A 745 30.06 12.68 12.64
CA PHE A 745 28.90 13.16 13.42
C PHE A 745 29.20 13.08 14.93
N LYS A 746 28.90 14.19 15.60
CA LYS A 746 28.79 14.30 17.05
C LYS A 746 27.32 14.11 17.43
N TYR A 747 27.07 13.31 18.44
CA TYR A 747 25.72 13.05 18.95
C TYR A 747 25.57 13.53 20.35
N ILE A 748 24.34 13.84 20.76
CA ILE A 748 24.04 14.26 22.14
C ILE A 748 23.99 13.02 23.01
N ASP A 749 24.73 13.05 24.12
CA ASP A 749 24.63 12.11 25.22
C ASP A 749 23.36 12.46 26.03
N GLN A 750 22.33 11.65 25.88
CA GLN A 750 20.98 11.93 26.44
C GLN A 750 20.88 11.58 27.93
N ASN A 751 21.68 10.64 28.39
CA ASN A 751 21.67 10.13 29.76
C ASN A 751 22.81 10.68 30.61
N ASN A 752 23.75 11.42 30.01
CA ASN A 752 24.94 12.01 30.62
C ASN A 752 25.84 10.95 31.29
N ASP A 753 25.97 9.76 30.72
CA ASP A 753 26.86 8.72 31.21
C ASP A 753 28.28 8.78 30.62
N GLY A 754 28.53 9.73 29.73
CA GLY A 754 29.79 9.92 29.03
C GLY A 754 30.00 8.99 27.84
N ILE A 755 28.98 8.25 27.42
CA ILE A 755 29.05 7.27 26.35
C ILE A 755 27.93 7.55 25.34
N ILE A 756 28.22 7.51 24.05
CA ILE A 756 27.20 7.56 23.02
C ILE A 756 26.94 6.14 22.52
N ASP A 757 25.75 5.62 22.85
CA ASP A 757 25.35 4.27 22.46
C ASP A 757 23.84 4.19 22.10
N SER A 758 23.27 3.00 22.11
CA SER A 758 21.85 2.80 21.82
C SER A 758 20.91 3.39 22.88
N ASN A 759 21.43 3.72 24.07
CA ASN A 759 20.66 4.33 25.16
C ASN A 759 20.39 5.82 24.90
N ASP A 760 21.13 6.46 23.98
CA ASP A 760 20.89 7.85 23.57
C ASP A 760 19.87 8.02 22.47
N GLY A 761 19.25 6.93 22.05
CA GLY A 761 18.17 6.95 21.07
C GLY A 761 16.87 7.52 21.67
N VAL A 762 16.44 8.68 21.22
CA VAL A 762 15.21 9.35 21.68
C VAL A 762 14.12 9.35 20.61
N PRO A 763 12.83 9.45 20.98
CA PRO A 763 11.72 9.53 20.01
C PRO A 763 11.77 10.86 19.24
N VAL A 764 11.84 10.81 17.92
CA VAL A 764 11.95 12.02 17.08
C VAL A 764 10.99 11.96 15.89
N GLY A 765 10.19 13.03 15.74
CA GLY A 765 9.38 13.26 14.54
C GLY A 765 8.20 12.34 14.41
N TYR A 766 7.88 12.00 13.15
CA TYR A 766 6.70 11.25 12.76
C TYR A 766 7.06 9.88 12.20
N SER A 767 6.10 8.96 12.24
CA SER A 767 6.22 7.71 11.48
C SER A 767 6.20 7.97 9.96
N TYR A 768 6.52 6.96 9.16
CA TYR A 768 6.41 7.06 7.70
C TYR A 768 4.96 7.11 7.19
N ILE A 769 3.97 6.78 8.04
CA ILE A 769 2.54 6.88 7.72
C ILE A 769 2.09 8.29 8.08
N PRO A 770 1.51 9.04 7.14
CA PRO A 770 1.11 10.42 7.39
C PRO A 770 -0.06 10.51 8.38
N GLU A 771 -0.03 11.48 9.27
CA GLU A 771 -1.15 11.82 10.14
C GLU A 771 -2.21 12.66 9.41
N TRP A 772 -1.80 13.50 8.47
CA TRP A 772 -2.65 14.39 7.69
C TRP A 772 -2.73 13.97 6.24
N ASN A 773 -3.94 13.99 5.70
CA ASN A 773 -4.19 13.83 4.29
C ASN A 773 -5.08 14.96 3.81
N PHE A 774 -4.79 15.48 2.61
CA PHE A 774 -5.50 16.59 1.98
C PHE A 774 -5.88 16.22 0.56
N THR A 775 -7.06 16.65 0.14
CA THR A 775 -7.49 16.56 -1.26
C THR A 775 -8.14 17.85 -1.68
N LEU A 776 -7.90 18.24 -2.93
CA LEU A 776 -8.60 19.31 -3.60
C LEU A 776 -8.96 18.80 -4.99
N ASN A 777 -10.22 18.76 -5.30
CA ASN A 777 -10.73 18.32 -6.59
C ASN A 777 -11.63 19.38 -7.21
N GLY A 778 -11.68 19.40 -8.52
CA GLY A 778 -12.54 20.29 -9.26
C GLY A 778 -12.88 19.71 -10.62
N GLY A 779 -14.11 19.91 -11.04
CA GLY A 779 -14.59 19.49 -12.33
C GLY A 779 -15.41 20.57 -13.03
N LEU A 780 -15.32 20.57 -14.34
CA LEU A 780 -16.05 21.46 -15.23
C LEU A 780 -16.57 20.67 -16.43
N LYS A 781 -17.86 20.68 -16.61
CA LYS A 781 -18.49 20.32 -17.87
C LYS A 781 -18.98 21.57 -18.56
N TRP A 782 -18.46 21.82 -19.74
CA TRP A 782 -18.85 22.95 -20.57
C TRP A 782 -19.12 22.50 -21.99
N LYS A 783 -20.40 22.49 -22.35
CA LYS A 783 -20.89 21.95 -23.63
C LYS A 783 -20.42 20.48 -23.83
N ARG A 784 -19.41 20.27 -24.66
CA ARG A 784 -18.85 18.97 -25.01
C ARG A 784 -17.55 18.65 -24.29
N PHE A 785 -16.99 19.63 -23.61
CA PHE A 785 -15.75 19.47 -22.84
C PHE A 785 -16.07 19.03 -21.41
N GLU A 786 -15.23 18.16 -20.90
CA GLU A 786 -15.24 17.72 -19.51
C GLU A 786 -13.82 17.77 -18.98
N LEU A 787 -13.62 18.44 -17.85
CA LEU A 787 -12.34 18.56 -17.16
C LEU A 787 -12.51 18.10 -15.71
N GLU A 788 -11.63 17.21 -15.25
CA GLU A 788 -11.50 16.83 -13.85
C GLU A 788 -10.05 16.98 -13.43
N VAL A 789 -9.83 17.58 -12.28
CA VAL A 789 -8.51 17.82 -11.69
C VAL A 789 -8.54 17.42 -10.22
N MET A 790 -7.51 16.73 -9.76
CA MET A 790 -7.38 16.35 -8.36
C MET A 790 -5.96 16.54 -7.87
N PHE A 791 -5.82 17.28 -6.79
CA PHE A 791 -4.61 17.37 -5.98
C PHE A 791 -4.75 16.49 -4.73
N GLN A 792 -3.67 15.83 -4.36
CA GLN A 792 -3.57 15.04 -3.15
C GLN A 792 -2.28 15.41 -2.42
N GLY A 793 -2.36 15.61 -1.13
CA GLY A 793 -1.22 15.91 -0.28
C GLY A 793 -1.26 15.15 1.04
N VAL A 794 -0.11 15.03 1.67
CA VAL A 794 0.05 14.46 2.99
C VAL A 794 1.01 15.31 3.82
N ALA A 795 0.83 15.27 5.16
CA ALA A 795 1.76 15.89 6.10
C ALA A 795 1.83 15.08 7.41
N GLY A 796 2.75 15.46 8.29
CA GLY A 796 2.97 14.71 9.54
C GLY A 796 3.54 13.32 9.27
N ARG A 797 4.57 13.23 8.41
CA ARG A 797 5.38 12.03 8.16
C ARG A 797 6.84 12.41 7.96
N ASP A 798 7.72 11.54 8.38
CA ASP A 798 9.15 11.66 8.14
C ASP A 798 9.66 10.47 7.32
N ILE A 799 10.74 10.72 6.58
CA ILE A 799 11.52 9.70 5.88
C ILE A 799 12.98 9.81 6.32
N TYR A 800 13.66 8.66 6.37
CA TYR A 800 15.08 8.60 6.69
C TYR A 800 15.87 8.16 5.49
N LEU A 801 16.86 8.97 5.09
CA LEU A 801 17.77 8.62 4.03
C LEU A 801 18.70 7.50 4.50
N SER A 802 18.84 6.45 3.71
CA SER A 802 19.67 5.29 4.05
C SER A 802 20.12 4.51 2.80
N GLY A 803 21.07 3.59 2.98
CA GLY A 803 21.59 2.71 1.93
C GLY A 803 22.47 3.44 0.91
N ASN A 804 22.84 2.74 -0.16
CA ASN A 804 23.87 3.13 -1.13
C ASN A 804 23.61 4.44 -1.89
N THR A 805 22.39 4.95 -1.90
CA THR A 805 22.04 6.25 -2.51
C THR A 805 22.25 7.43 -1.55
N ALA A 806 22.32 7.16 -0.25
CA ALA A 806 22.57 8.16 0.79
C ALA A 806 23.97 8.03 1.40
N TYR A 807 24.43 6.80 1.64
CA TYR A 807 25.72 6.47 2.27
C TYR A 807 26.77 6.21 1.19
N SER A 808 27.94 6.85 1.30
CA SER A 808 29.02 6.69 0.34
C SER A 808 29.97 5.59 0.79
N PHE A 809 30.44 4.77 -0.15
CA PHE A 809 31.50 3.75 0.00
C PHE A 809 31.19 2.57 0.94
N GLN A 810 30.01 2.55 1.58
CA GLN A 810 29.61 1.41 2.41
C GLN A 810 29.58 0.13 1.58
N ASP A 811 30.15 -0.95 2.11
CA ASP A 811 30.27 -2.26 1.44
C ASP A 811 30.90 -2.19 0.02
N ASN A 812 31.87 -1.32 -0.16
CA ASN A 812 32.53 -1.02 -1.45
C ASN A 812 31.54 -0.47 -2.51
N ALA A 813 30.47 0.16 -2.08
CA ALA A 813 29.49 0.76 -2.98
C ALA A 813 29.98 2.09 -3.57
N SER A 814 29.18 2.61 -4.49
CA SER A 814 29.38 3.91 -5.13
C SER A 814 29.26 5.06 -4.13
N ALA A 815 29.58 6.27 -4.54
CA ALA A 815 29.39 7.48 -3.76
C ALA A 815 27.96 8.04 -3.95
N SER A 816 27.38 8.57 -2.87
CA SER A 816 26.13 9.34 -2.93
C SER A 816 26.37 10.70 -3.63
N GLN A 817 25.38 11.19 -4.36
CA GLN A 817 25.41 12.56 -4.87
C GLN A 817 25.42 13.63 -3.74
N LEU A 818 24.96 13.27 -2.52
CA LEU A 818 24.98 14.14 -1.36
C LEU A 818 26.40 14.43 -0.88
N ALA A 819 27.32 13.49 -1.12
CA ALA A 819 28.71 13.58 -0.69
C ALA A 819 29.55 14.63 -1.43
N LYS A 820 29.00 15.27 -2.48
CA LYS A 820 29.71 16.35 -3.21
C LYS A 820 30.03 17.54 -2.33
N ASP A 821 29.23 17.77 -1.30
CA ASP A 821 29.44 18.78 -0.28
C ASP A 821 29.78 18.11 1.06
N SER A 822 30.82 17.27 1.06
CA SER A 822 31.30 16.59 2.26
C SER A 822 32.27 17.48 3.08
N TRP A 823 32.28 17.23 4.35
CA TRP A 823 33.16 17.90 5.30
C TRP A 823 34.65 17.73 4.94
N THR A 824 35.40 18.83 4.98
CA THR A 824 36.87 18.90 4.92
C THR A 824 37.33 19.97 5.89
N PRO A 825 38.63 20.01 6.24
CA PRO A 825 39.17 21.09 7.07
C PRO A 825 38.93 22.50 6.53
N GLU A 826 38.76 22.62 5.20
CA GLU A 826 38.47 23.88 4.48
C GLU A 826 36.98 24.14 4.31
N ASN A 827 36.12 23.16 4.55
CA ASN A 827 34.65 23.20 4.43
C ASN A 827 34.00 22.57 5.67
N THR A 828 34.05 23.26 6.81
CA THR A 828 33.55 22.75 8.09
C THR A 828 32.04 22.84 8.22
N ASP A 829 31.32 23.65 7.39
CA ASP A 829 29.87 23.82 7.37
C ASP A 829 29.18 22.96 6.30
N ALA A 830 29.86 21.92 5.83
CA ALA A 830 29.38 21.02 4.79
C ALA A 830 28.03 20.37 5.15
N SER A 831 27.25 20.08 4.13
CA SER A 831 25.94 19.39 4.28
C SER A 831 26.02 17.85 4.33
N TYR A 832 27.22 17.29 4.36
CA TYR A 832 27.48 15.85 4.43
C TYR A 832 28.74 15.61 5.30
N PRO A 833 28.75 14.52 6.12
CA PRO A 833 29.87 14.27 7.01
C PRO A 833 31.18 13.97 6.29
N ARG A 834 32.26 13.92 7.04
CA ARG A 834 33.56 13.48 6.59
C ARG A 834 33.46 12.13 5.86
N LEU A 835 34.02 12.06 4.66
CA LEU A 835 34.12 10.81 3.92
C LEU A 835 35.19 9.89 4.54
N SER A 836 34.88 8.61 4.64
CA SER A 836 35.78 7.57 5.14
C SER A 836 35.54 6.27 4.40
N LEU A 837 36.57 5.43 4.29
CA LEU A 837 36.51 4.07 3.75
C LEU A 837 36.38 3.02 4.85
N SER A 838 36.53 3.40 6.11
CA SER A 838 36.58 2.49 7.26
C SER A 838 35.60 2.79 8.37
N ASN A 839 35.17 4.04 8.55
CA ASN A 839 34.27 4.44 9.66
C ASN A 839 32.85 4.71 9.18
N PHE A 840 32.12 3.65 8.81
CA PHE A 840 30.71 3.76 8.45
C PHE A 840 29.77 3.67 9.67
N SER A 841 30.26 3.10 10.77
CA SER A 841 29.43 2.78 11.93
C SER A 841 28.85 4.01 12.62
N ASN A 842 29.62 5.08 12.79
CA ASN A 842 29.18 6.32 13.43
C ASN A 842 28.33 7.18 12.48
N ASN A 843 28.86 7.52 11.29
CA ASN A 843 28.23 8.50 10.39
C ASN A 843 26.93 7.99 9.76
N TYR A 844 26.71 6.68 9.69
CA TYR A 844 25.54 6.08 9.05
C TYR A 844 24.53 5.49 10.06
N ARG A 845 24.60 5.93 11.34
CA ARG A 845 23.55 5.68 12.31
C ARG A 845 22.29 6.45 11.95
N THR A 846 21.13 5.81 12.19
CA THR A 846 19.86 6.52 12.07
C THR A 846 19.83 7.66 13.07
N SER A 847 19.77 8.88 12.56
CA SER A 847 19.87 10.10 13.38
C SER A 847 19.01 11.22 12.80
N THR A 848 18.89 12.29 13.55
CA THR A 848 18.16 13.50 13.10
C THR A 848 18.76 14.09 11.83
N PHE A 849 20.05 13.89 11.55
CA PHE A 849 20.68 14.35 10.32
C PHE A 849 20.08 13.70 9.06
N TRP A 850 19.79 12.41 9.10
CA TRP A 850 19.25 11.66 7.95
C TRP A 850 17.74 11.83 7.79
N LYS A 851 17.08 12.45 8.78
CA LYS A 851 15.64 12.73 8.73
C LYS A 851 15.32 13.77 7.66
N ARG A 852 14.28 13.54 6.88
CA ARG A 852 13.69 14.51 5.94
C ARG A 852 12.18 14.55 6.14
N ASN A 853 11.61 15.73 5.99
CA ASN A 853 10.16 15.88 5.99
C ASN A 853 9.57 15.21 4.74
N GLY A 854 8.74 14.20 4.95
CA GLY A 854 8.09 13.42 3.90
C GLY A 854 6.78 14.00 3.39
N SER A 855 6.41 15.24 3.78
CA SER A 855 5.20 15.92 3.32
C SER A 855 5.30 16.28 1.84
N TYR A 856 4.19 16.17 1.12
CA TYR A 856 4.11 16.55 -0.30
C TYR A 856 2.70 16.99 -0.70
N LEU A 857 2.64 17.71 -1.82
CA LEU A 857 1.42 18.00 -2.57
C LEU A 857 1.64 17.56 -4.03
N ARG A 858 0.69 16.81 -4.58
CA ARG A 858 0.81 16.21 -5.91
C ARG A 858 -0.44 16.49 -6.74
N LEU A 859 -0.25 16.91 -8.01
CA LEU A 859 -1.30 16.82 -9.02
C LEU A 859 -1.48 15.34 -9.36
N LYS A 860 -2.46 14.72 -8.64
CA LYS A 860 -2.65 13.27 -8.64
C LYS A 860 -3.34 12.79 -9.90
N ASN A 861 -4.43 13.47 -10.33
CA ASN A 861 -5.20 13.11 -11.50
C ASN A 861 -5.58 14.35 -12.30
N LEU A 862 -5.52 14.21 -13.62
CA LEU A 862 -6.08 15.14 -14.60
C LEU A 862 -6.82 14.32 -15.65
N TYR A 863 -8.04 14.68 -15.97
CA TYR A 863 -8.84 14.09 -17.04
C TYR A 863 -9.45 15.21 -17.86
N LEU A 864 -9.22 15.19 -19.17
CA LEU A 864 -9.80 16.12 -20.12
C LEU A 864 -10.44 15.35 -21.25
N ALA A 865 -11.72 15.55 -21.48
CA ALA A 865 -12.47 14.83 -22.50
C ALA A 865 -13.25 15.77 -23.42
N TYR A 866 -13.49 15.29 -24.65
CA TYR A 866 -14.31 15.92 -25.64
C TYR A 866 -15.33 14.92 -26.21
N ASN A 867 -16.60 15.21 -26.01
CA ASN A 867 -17.72 14.41 -26.51
C ASN A 867 -18.06 14.85 -27.94
N LEU A 868 -17.83 13.96 -28.90
CA LEU A 868 -18.10 14.24 -30.33
C LEU A 868 -19.61 14.32 -30.61
N PRO A 869 -20.02 15.13 -31.60
CA PRO A 869 -21.42 15.19 -31.98
C PRO A 869 -21.90 13.85 -32.52
N THR A 870 -22.98 13.34 -31.98
CA THR A 870 -23.58 12.03 -32.30
C THR A 870 -24.01 11.84 -33.77
N ARG A 871 -24.04 12.90 -34.59
CA ARG A 871 -24.51 12.84 -35.97
C ARG A 871 -23.58 12.16 -36.97
N ALA A 872 -22.34 11.86 -36.62
CA ALA A 872 -21.40 11.27 -37.60
C ALA A 872 -21.52 9.74 -37.75
N ALA A 873 -22.15 9.00 -36.82
CA ALA A 873 -22.27 7.53 -36.90
C ALA A 873 -23.46 6.95 -36.10
N GLY A 874 -24.37 7.75 -35.57
CA GLY A 874 -25.48 7.23 -34.73
C GLY A 874 -25.06 6.81 -33.32
N HIS A 875 -23.79 6.88 -32.99
CA HIS A 875 -23.21 6.41 -31.73
C HIS A 875 -22.49 7.52 -30.95
N ALA A 876 -22.50 7.44 -29.63
CA ALA A 876 -21.78 8.40 -28.81
C ALA A 876 -20.27 8.06 -28.76
N MET A 877 -19.43 9.04 -29.05
CA MET A 877 -17.97 8.90 -29.03
C MET A 877 -17.35 10.01 -28.16
N CYS A 878 -16.44 9.62 -27.29
CA CYS A 878 -15.69 10.54 -26.45
C CYS A 878 -14.19 10.29 -26.66
N LEU A 879 -13.43 11.35 -26.93
CA LEU A 879 -11.97 11.34 -26.92
C LEU A 879 -11.49 11.97 -25.61
N TYR A 880 -10.46 11.40 -25.01
CA TYR A 880 -9.92 11.94 -23.77
C TYR A 880 -8.41 11.81 -23.64
N VAL A 881 -7.86 12.67 -22.81
CA VAL A 881 -6.49 12.61 -22.30
C VAL A 881 -6.57 12.53 -20.78
N ASN A 882 -5.83 11.63 -20.18
CA ASN A 882 -5.72 11.57 -18.73
C ASN A 882 -4.26 11.45 -18.28
N GLY A 883 -3.99 11.93 -17.07
CA GLY A 883 -2.68 11.88 -16.48
C GLY A 883 -2.72 11.62 -14.98
N THR A 884 -1.70 10.91 -14.48
CA THR A 884 -1.53 10.59 -13.07
C THR A 884 -0.16 11.00 -12.59
N ASN A 885 -0.07 11.51 -11.35
CA ASN A 885 1.19 11.93 -10.70
C ASN A 885 1.96 12.95 -11.53
N LEU A 886 1.27 13.93 -12.15
CA LEU A 886 1.84 14.82 -13.16
C LEU A 886 2.96 15.70 -12.63
N PHE A 887 2.82 16.24 -11.40
CA PHE A 887 3.93 16.88 -10.71
C PHE A 887 3.77 16.75 -9.18
N THR A 888 4.88 16.92 -8.45
CA THR A 888 4.94 16.83 -7.00
C THR A 888 5.75 17.99 -6.44
N ILE A 889 5.18 18.67 -5.46
CA ILE A 889 5.87 19.64 -4.60
C ILE A 889 6.17 18.92 -3.29
N ASN A 890 7.43 18.91 -2.85
CA ASN A 890 7.86 18.26 -1.62
C ASN A 890 8.93 19.10 -0.92
N ALA A 891 9.19 18.77 0.34
CA ALA A 891 10.22 19.44 1.12
C ALA A 891 11.62 19.29 0.49
N SER A 892 12.51 20.20 0.78
CA SER A 892 13.90 20.19 0.32
C SER A 892 14.68 18.99 0.89
N GLY A 893 15.73 18.55 0.19
CA GLY A 893 16.63 17.49 0.63
C GLY A 893 16.14 16.06 0.40
N VAL A 894 14.92 15.86 -0.12
CA VAL A 894 14.44 14.55 -0.55
C VAL A 894 15.00 14.20 -1.91
N ILE A 895 15.80 13.14 -2.01
CA ILE A 895 16.52 12.73 -3.24
C ILE A 895 15.73 11.78 -4.15
N SER A 896 14.61 11.24 -3.66
CA SER A 896 13.68 10.35 -4.37
C SER A 896 12.25 10.89 -4.29
N ASP A 897 11.28 10.13 -4.79
CA ASP A 897 9.86 10.46 -4.58
C ASP A 897 9.51 10.35 -3.09
N PRO A 898 8.82 11.35 -2.50
CA PRO A 898 8.54 11.37 -1.06
C PRO A 898 7.57 10.28 -0.59
N GLU A 899 6.81 9.65 -1.49
CA GLU A 899 5.92 8.55 -1.16
C GLU A 899 6.66 7.21 -1.01
N SER A 900 7.82 7.08 -1.67
CA SER A 900 8.65 5.88 -1.60
C SER A 900 9.28 5.73 -0.21
N SER A 901 9.17 4.53 0.37
CA SER A 901 9.79 4.19 1.66
C SER A 901 11.27 3.83 1.55
N SER A 902 11.78 3.58 0.36
CA SER A 902 13.17 3.21 0.09
C SER A 902 13.69 3.92 -1.14
N LEU A 903 14.97 4.28 -1.10
CA LEU A 903 15.66 4.99 -2.19
C LEU A 903 16.04 4.07 -3.37
N ILE A 904 15.97 2.75 -3.18
CA ILE A 904 16.41 1.72 -4.13
C ILE A 904 15.27 0.77 -4.55
N THR A 905 14.02 1.23 -4.47
CA THR A 905 12.85 0.50 -4.98
C THR A 905 12.61 0.77 -6.46
N TYR A 906 11.76 -0.04 -7.08
CA TYR A 906 11.28 0.23 -8.42
C TYR A 906 10.56 1.59 -8.45
N PRO A 907 10.94 2.53 -9.36
CA PRO A 907 10.45 3.90 -9.31
C PRO A 907 8.93 4.01 -9.48
N LEU A 908 8.31 4.92 -8.75
CA LEU A 908 6.95 5.34 -9.00
C LEU A 908 6.84 6.04 -10.37
N THR A 909 5.63 6.04 -10.94
CA THR A 909 5.41 6.49 -12.31
C THR A 909 4.53 7.74 -12.40
N ARG A 910 4.90 8.61 -13.35
CA ARG A 910 4.01 9.58 -13.95
C ARG A 910 3.48 8.98 -15.23
N THR A 911 2.17 9.03 -15.44
CA THR A 911 1.53 8.42 -16.61
C THR A 911 0.70 9.47 -17.34
N VAL A 912 0.78 9.48 -18.66
CA VAL A 912 -0.09 10.27 -19.55
C VAL A 912 -0.63 9.36 -20.62
N SER A 913 -1.95 9.34 -20.81
CA SER A 913 -2.60 8.49 -21.82
C SER A 913 -3.60 9.29 -22.64
N VAL A 914 -3.82 8.77 -23.82
CA VAL A 914 -4.93 9.16 -24.69
C VAL A 914 -5.88 7.98 -24.85
N GLY A 915 -7.14 8.25 -24.95
CA GLY A 915 -8.13 7.19 -25.12
C GLY A 915 -9.41 7.63 -25.80
N MET A 916 -10.22 6.63 -26.10
CA MET A 916 -11.53 6.81 -26.70
C MET A 916 -12.55 5.89 -26.04
N LYS A 917 -13.77 6.41 -25.92
CA LYS A 917 -14.94 5.65 -25.45
C LYS A 917 -16.01 5.69 -26.54
N PHE A 918 -16.55 4.53 -26.88
CA PHE A 918 -17.69 4.40 -27.78
C PHE A 918 -18.87 3.80 -27.02
N THR A 919 -20.07 4.29 -27.27
CA THR A 919 -21.32 3.73 -26.75
C THR A 919 -22.27 3.51 -27.92
N PHE A 920 -22.75 2.27 -28.08
CA PHE A 920 -23.61 1.81 -29.15
C PHE A 920 -25.04 1.55 -28.71
#